data_cb9316acbbb580f5a2d76b9642b0db71
#
_entry.id   cb9316acbbb580f5a2d76b9642b0db71
#
_cell.length_a   1.000
_cell.length_b   1.000
_cell.length_c   1.000
_cell.angle_alpha   90.00
_cell.angle_beta   90.00
_cell.angle_gamma   90.00
#
_symmetry.space_group_name_H-M   'P 1'
#
loop_
_entity.id
_entity.type
_entity.pdbx_description
1 polymer ?
#
loop_
_entity_poly.entity_id
_entity_poly.type
_entity_poly.pdbx_seq_one_letter_code
_entity_poly.pdbx_strand_id
1 'polypeptide(L)'
;MSCHTAVADPELEKLAHEPPAANGVPNGTRPRIRTVALIGPPNSGKSTLFNRLTGMRQKVANYPGVTVDYHSGKMKSIGRSDLTLIDLPGIYSLATYSEDARVAVEVLTGRMPGVPRPDCVLLVLDATHINRQLMLAAPVFTIGLPTLVLLNMSDELDKRGGQIDTLALAKELGHPVALISAARNKGLDVIPEFLARESAMPDAGSRPVQLPILQSPAITRGWATQVTSRTNYVTPATARWTQRLDAVLLHRIAGPLIFLAVVFLVFQVVFTLGQPLSDGLGNLLTALGAHAALLLPDGWLRLLLRDGIWNGVQSVLVFLPQILLLFLFIGILEDSGYLARAALIADRLMRAIGLNGKAFIPLLSAYACAVPAIMATRTIENKRERIATILVAPFMTCSARLPIYTLIIAAFIPNKLFAGGVMGLRALVMLGLYVIGFLAALVTAKVLHTSVLKASPAPFILELPQYRWPTVRSLVLRLYDRGMLFTKKVGTIILSVSFAVWVLSVLPVHHGQLSELTSSIIGHVGHWIEPAIRPLGFNWKIGIGLLGSIMAREVIVGTLGTLYGADPATHSLALQTALRHDITLAGALALVVFYAFAMQCMSTLAVVKRETNSWKYPLLQFVYMTGFAYVAALATFQIVSRLF
;
A
#
# COMPACT_ATOMS: atom_id res chain seq x y z
N MET A 1 47.69 1.22 9.31
CA MET A 1 47.05 0.53 10.46
C MET A 1 46.17 1.56 11.15
N SER A 2 44.91 1.68 10.78
CA SER A 2 43.94 2.52 11.50
C SER A 2 42.79 1.59 11.89
N CYS A 3 42.57 1.50 13.20
CA CYS A 3 41.47 0.75 13.80
C CYS A 3 40.15 1.35 13.26
N HIS A 4 39.45 0.58 12.44
CA HIS A 4 38.08 0.90 12.07
C HIS A 4 37.19 0.56 13.27
N THR A 5 36.79 1.58 14.01
CA THR A 5 35.72 1.50 15.02
C THR A 5 34.45 0.99 14.31
N ALA A 6 33.99 -0.18 14.74
CA ALA A 6 32.65 -0.68 14.38
C ALA A 6 31.63 0.40 14.78
N VAL A 7 30.87 0.90 13.82
CA VAL A 7 29.77 1.83 14.11
C VAL A 7 28.66 1.02 14.75
N ALA A 8 28.62 1.02 16.08
CA ALA A 8 27.49 0.47 16.82
C ALA A 8 26.25 1.33 16.52
N ASP A 9 25.18 0.69 16.13
CA ASP A 9 23.87 1.36 15.96
C ASP A 9 23.37 1.74 17.37
N PRO A 10 23.04 3.01 17.65
CA PRO A 10 22.57 3.45 18.97
C PRO A 10 21.31 2.72 19.45
N GLU A 11 20.49 2.20 18.54
CA GLU A 11 19.32 1.37 18.89
C GLU A 11 19.72 -0.05 19.31
N LEU A 12 20.79 -0.60 18.73
CA LEU A 12 21.33 -1.88 19.15
C LEU A 12 22.06 -1.80 20.50
N GLU A 13 22.66 -0.66 20.80
CA GLU A 13 23.32 -0.41 22.09
C GLU A 13 22.31 -0.36 23.24
N LYS A 14 21.12 0.20 23.01
CA LYS A 14 19.99 0.13 23.97
C LYS A 14 19.50 -1.31 24.20
N LEU A 15 19.51 -2.15 23.17
CA LEU A 15 19.15 -3.56 23.28
C LEU A 15 20.23 -4.39 24.01
N ALA A 16 21.48 -3.92 24.06
CA ALA A 16 22.59 -4.61 24.72
C ALA A 16 22.51 -4.58 26.26
N HIS A 17 21.78 -3.62 26.84
CA HIS A 17 21.68 -3.45 28.29
C HIS A 17 20.60 -4.31 28.97
N GLU A 18 19.75 -5.02 28.22
CA GLU A 18 18.82 -5.98 28.81
C GLU A 18 19.40 -7.39 28.82
N PRO A 19 19.54 -8.05 30.00
CA PRO A 19 20.04 -9.42 30.04
C PRO A 19 19.05 -10.37 29.35
N PRO A 20 19.54 -11.38 28.60
CA PRO A 20 18.66 -12.39 28.01
C PRO A 20 17.94 -13.15 29.11
N ALA A 21 16.62 -13.32 28.98
CA ALA A 21 15.81 -14.10 29.91
C ALA A 21 16.39 -15.54 29.98
N ALA A 22 16.95 -15.88 31.12
CA ALA A 22 17.48 -17.21 31.41
C ALA A 22 16.32 -18.20 31.57
N ASN A 23 15.92 -18.84 30.48
CA ASN A 23 15.06 -20.01 30.55
C ASN A 23 15.94 -21.20 30.95
N GLY A 24 15.81 -21.66 32.19
CA GLY A 24 16.52 -22.78 32.77
C GLY A 24 16.36 -24.04 31.92
N VAL A 25 17.49 -24.60 31.48
CA VAL A 25 17.55 -25.89 30.79
C VAL A 25 17.62 -26.99 31.85
N PRO A 26 16.72 -28.00 31.85
CA PRO A 26 16.85 -29.16 32.71
C PRO A 26 18.08 -30.00 32.27
N ASN A 27 18.95 -30.31 33.24
CA ASN A 27 20.11 -31.16 33.06
C ASN A 27 19.73 -32.56 32.50
N GLY A 28 20.32 -32.96 31.37
CA GLY A 28 20.44 -34.38 31.01
C GLY A 28 19.97 -34.83 29.62
N THR A 29 19.37 -34.00 28.79
CA THR A 29 18.97 -34.38 27.41
C THR A 29 19.75 -33.59 26.37
N ARG A 30 20.37 -34.30 25.41
CA ARG A 30 21.06 -33.69 24.25
C ARG A 30 20.17 -32.64 23.64
N PRO A 31 20.62 -31.39 23.44
CA PRO A 31 19.81 -30.35 22.85
C PRO A 31 19.47 -30.70 21.38
N ARG A 32 18.24 -31.02 21.15
CA ARG A 32 17.71 -31.35 19.81
C ARG A 32 17.26 -30.06 19.13
N ILE A 33 17.71 -29.81 17.89
CA ILE A 33 17.18 -28.67 17.10
C ILE A 33 15.67 -28.80 17.02
N ARG A 34 14.95 -27.75 17.48
CA ARG A 34 13.47 -27.65 17.46
C ARG A 34 12.98 -26.52 16.61
N THR A 35 13.77 -25.44 16.51
CA THR A 35 13.37 -24.21 15.85
C THR A 35 14.42 -23.78 14.84
N VAL A 36 13.99 -23.56 13.60
CA VAL A 36 14.84 -23.16 12.47
C VAL A 36 14.34 -21.80 11.96
N ALA A 37 15.22 -20.82 11.87
CA ALA A 37 14.89 -19.53 11.25
C ALA A 37 15.23 -19.53 9.76
N LEU A 38 14.29 -19.06 8.95
CA LEU A 38 14.48 -18.82 7.53
C LEU A 38 14.63 -17.32 7.31
N ILE A 39 15.79 -16.88 6.83
CA ILE A 39 16.11 -15.48 6.57
C ILE A 39 16.67 -15.30 5.17
N GLY A 40 16.45 -14.13 4.58
CA GLY A 40 16.99 -13.79 3.26
C GLY A 40 16.42 -12.47 2.75
N PRO A 41 17.05 -11.88 1.74
CA PRO A 41 16.53 -10.68 1.10
C PRO A 41 15.15 -10.89 0.48
N PRO A 42 14.38 -9.79 0.23
CA PRO A 42 13.19 -9.87 -0.59
C PRO A 42 13.51 -10.48 -1.96
N ASN A 43 12.57 -11.22 -2.52
CA ASN A 43 12.69 -11.90 -3.82
C ASN A 43 13.77 -13.01 -3.92
N SER A 44 14.43 -13.41 -2.84
CA SER A 44 15.35 -14.56 -2.84
C SER A 44 14.66 -15.93 -2.99
N GLY A 45 13.33 -15.96 -3.04
CA GLY A 45 12.54 -17.20 -3.11
C GLY A 45 12.28 -17.85 -1.74
N LYS A 46 12.47 -17.12 -0.66
CA LYS A 46 12.27 -17.54 0.73
C LYS A 46 10.87 -18.14 0.97
N SER A 47 9.80 -17.43 0.60
CA SER A 47 8.42 -17.92 0.77
C SER A 47 8.11 -19.18 -0.07
N THR A 48 8.75 -19.32 -1.23
CA THR A 48 8.64 -20.56 -2.04
C THR A 48 9.27 -21.73 -1.31
N LEU A 49 10.46 -21.53 -0.74
CA LEU A 49 11.14 -22.54 0.05
C LEU A 49 10.34 -22.90 1.31
N PHE A 50 9.84 -21.91 2.03
CA PHE A 50 9.01 -22.08 3.21
C PHE A 50 7.78 -22.98 2.91
N ASN A 51 7.05 -22.65 1.85
CA ASN A 51 5.86 -23.42 1.43
C ASN A 51 6.21 -24.86 1.03
N ARG A 52 7.36 -25.08 0.42
CA ARG A 52 7.86 -26.43 0.10
C ARG A 52 8.16 -27.25 1.35
N LEU A 53 8.89 -26.66 2.30
CA LEU A 53 9.30 -27.36 3.52
C LEU A 53 8.15 -27.62 4.49
N THR A 54 7.14 -26.74 4.54
CA THR A 54 5.99 -26.85 5.46
C THR A 54 4.76 -27.51 4.85
N GLY A 55 4.71 -27.71 3.51
CA GLY A 55 3.56 -28.26 2.81
C GLY A 55 2.35 -27.34 2.81
N MET A 56 2.54 -26.03 2.69
CA MET A 56 1.50 -24.97 2.63
C MET A 56 0.58 -24.85 3.86
N ARG A 57 0.92 -25.46 4.99
CA ARG A 57 0.17 -25.28 6.25
C ARG A 57 0.87 -24.24 7.11
N GLN A 58 0.52 -22.97 6.90
CA GLN A 58 1.08 -21.82 7.64
C GLN A 58 0.17 -21.44 8.80
N LYS A 59 0.77 -21.11 9.93
CA LYS A 59 0.13 -20.34 10.98
C LYS A 59 0.49 -18.87 10.75
N VAL A 60 -0.47 -18.06 10.34
CA VAL A 60 -0.28 -16.62 10.07
C VAL A 60 -0.74 -15.83 11.28
N ALA A 61 0.13 -15.02 11.82
CA ALA A 61 -0.16 -14.08 12.89
C ALA A 61 0.75 -12.85 12.69
N ASN A 62 0.57 -11.79 13.49
CA ASN A 62 1.55 -10.72 13.53
C ASN A 62 2.56 -10.98 14.65
N TYR A 63 3.80 -10.51 14.47
CA TYR A 63 4.75 -10.50 15.57
C TYR A 63 4.23 -9.63 16.72
N PRO A 64 4.43 -10.01 17.99
CA PRO A 64 3.91 -9.28 19.13
C PRO A 64 4.33 -7.81 19.12
N GLY A 65 3.35 -6.90 19.18
CA GLY A 65 3.57 -5.44 19.27
C GLY A 65 3.96 -4.73 17.98
N VAL A 66 4.02 -5.43 16.83
CA VAL A 66 4.35 -4.85 15.51
C VAL A 66 3.40 -5.29 14.42
N THR A 67 3.39 -4.55 13.30
CA THR A 67 2.53 -4.83 12.14
C THR A 67 3.18 -5.80 11.12
N VAL A 68 4.23 -6.51 11.52
CA VAL A 68 4.97 -7.45 10.69
C VAL A 68 4.34 -8.83 10.79
N ASP A 69 4.11 -9.46 9.64
CA ASP A 69 3.47 -10.77 9.57
C ASP A 69 4.42 -11.88 10.10
N TYR A 70 3.90 -12.72 10.98
CA TYR A 70 4.58 -13.89 11.54
C TYR A 70 4.09 -15.15 10.83
N HIS A 71 5.00 -15.83 10.16
CA HIS A 71 4.73 -17.11 9.53
C HIS A 71 5.55 -18.22 10.19
N SER A 72 4.87 -19.22 10.72
CA SER A 72 5.52 -20.41 11.24
C SER A 72 4.84 -21.68 10.75
N GLY A 73 5.60 -22.74 10.57
CA GLY A 73 5.08 -24.02 10.10
C GLY A 73 5.95 -25.19 10.54
N LYS A 74 5.35 -26.38 10.63
CA LYS A 74 6.09 -27.60 10.91
C LYS A 74 6.71 -28.15 9.62
N MET A 75 7.97 -28.58 9.68
CA MET A 75 8.71 -29.14 8.54
C MET A 75 8.27 -30.57 8.26
N LYS A 76 7.24 -30.75 7.43
CA LYS A 76 6.68 -32.07 7.10
C LYS A 76 7.45 -32.83 6.02
N SER A 77 8.01 -32.12 5.06
CA SER A 77 8.68 -32.72 3.90
C SER A 77 9.99 -33.46 4.23
N ILE A 78 10.49 -33.31 5.45
CA ILE A 78 11.74 -33.91 5.94
C ILE A 78 11.46 -35.11 6.89
N GLY A 79 10.19 -35.53 7.04
CA GLY A 79 9.81 -36.60 7.95
C GLY A 79 9.93 -36.25 9.44
N ARG A 80 10.25 -35.02 9.80
CA ARG A 80 10.39 -34.52 11.18
C ARG A 80 9.29 -33.51 11.51
N SER A 81 8.21 -33.98 12.05
CA SER A 81 7.07 -33.15 12.49
C SER A 81 7.34 -32.35 13.78
N ASP A 82 8.49 -32.56 14.41
CA ASP A 82 8.93 -31.88 15.63
C ASP A 82 9.67 -30.57 15.36
N LEU A 83 10.12 -30.32 14.12
CA LEU A 83 10.82 -29.10 13.72
C LEU A 83 9.84 -27.98 13.33
N THR A 84 10.03 -26.82 13.94
CA THR A 84 9.28 -25.59 13.61
C THR A 84 10.17 -24.67 12.78
N LEU A 85 9.68 -24.31 11.58
CA LEU A 85 10.30 -23.32 10.72
C LEU A 85 9.64 -21.96 10.95
N ILE A 86 10.44 -20.93 11.21
CA ILE A 86 10.01 -19.54 11.35
C ILE A 86 10.48 -18.77 10.13
N ASP A 87 9.53 -18.16 9.39
CA ASP A 87 9.85 -17.29 8.26
C ASP A 87 10.06 -15.87 8.76
N LEU A 88 11.28 -15.37 8.66
CA LEU A 88 11.61 -14.00 9.02
C LEU A 88 11.29 -13.04 7.86
N PRO A 89 11.01 -11.76 8.14
CA PRO A 89 10.78 -10.76 7.10
C PRO A 89 11.94 -10.70 6.11
N GLY A 90 11.63 -10.37 4.85
CA GLY A 90 12.66 -10.19 3.82
C GLY A 90 13.42 -8.89 4.04
N ILE A 91 14.71 -8.97 4.32
CA ILE A 91 15.56 -7.82 4.66
C ILE A 91 16.88 -7.84 3.89
N TYR A 92 17.41 -6.66 3.58
CA TYR A 92 18.74 -6.52 2.96
C TYR A 92 19.86 -6.28 3.97
N SER A 93 19.53 -5.91 5.19
CA SER A 93 20.47 -5.62 6.27
C SER A 93 19.81 -5.87 7.61
N LEU A 94 20.61 -6.22 8.61
CA LEU A 94 20.17 -6.32 10.02
C LEU A 94 20.25 -4.97 10.76
N ALA A 95 20.55 -3.87 10.07
CA ALA A 95 20.47 -2.54 10.65
C ALA A 95 19.01 -2.21 11.02
N THR A 96 18.77 -1.79 12.25
CA THR A 96 17.43 -1.64 12.85
C THR A 96 16.65 -0.42 12.36
N TYR A 97 16.98 0.10 11.17
CA TYR A 97 16.24 1.23 10.56
C TYR A 97 14.80 0.88 10.13
N SER A 98 14.50 -0.43 9.96
CA SER A 98 13.17 -0.92 9.62
C SER A 98 12.60 -1.80 10.73
N GLU A 99 11.25 -1.84 10.85
CA GLU A 99 10.58 -2.75 11.79
C GLU A 99 10.91 -4.22 11.44
N ASP A 100 11.03 -4.55 10.15
CA ASP A 100 11.38 -5.88 9.67
C ASP A 100 12.77 -6.32 10.13
N ALA A 101 13.76 -5.43 10.03
CA ALA A 101 15.13 -5.72 10.50
C ALA A 101 15.18 -5.87 12.03
N ARG A 102 14.45 -5.01 12.76
CA ARG A 102 14.35 -5.12 14.22
C ARG A 102 13.74 -6.46 14.64
N VAL A 103 12.63 -6.85 14.04
CA VAL A 103 11.98 -8.15 14.28
C VAL A 103 12.94 -9.30 14.00
N ALA A 104 13.66 -9.27 12.88
CA ALA A 104 14.62 -10.31 12.54
C ALA A 104 15.74 -10.41 13.59
N VAL A 105 16.29 -9.29 14.05
CA VAL A 105 17.32 -9.27 15.11
C VAL A 105 16.77 -9.79 16.44
N GLU A 106 15.59 -9.33 16.87
CA GLU A 106 14.96 -9.75 18.12
C GLU A 106 14.65 -11.26 18.13
N VAL A 107 14.18 -11.83 17.01
CA VAL A 107 13.93 -13.27 16.88
C VAL A 107 15.25 -14.06 16.88
N LEU A 108 16.23 -13.66 16.06
CA LEU A 108 17.52 -14.36 15.98
C LEU A 108 18.29 -14.33 17.29
N THR A 109 18.16 -13.26 18.08
CA THR A 109 18.79 -13.12 19.40
C THR A 109 17.95 -13.68 20.54
N GLY A 110 16.72 -14.16 20.28
CA GLY A 110 15.82 -14.73 21.29
C GLY A 110 15.17 -13.70 22.22
N ARG A 111 15.09 -12.44 21.80
CA ARG A 111 14.51 -11.33 22.58
C ARG A 111 13.05 -11.05 22.25
N MET A 112 12.51 -11.65 21.18
CA MET A 112 11.12 -11.47 20.78
C MET A 112 10.18 -12.21 21.73
N PRO A 113 9.26 -11.52 22.44
CA PRO A 113 8.31 -12.16 23.35
C PRO A 113 7.40 -13.15 22.61
N GLY A 114 7.22 -14.35 23.17
CA GLY A 114 6.31 -15.37 22.62
C GLY A 114 6.79 -16.09 21.36
N VAL A 115 8.01 -15.79 20.87
CA VAL A 115 8.64 -16.49 19.75
C VAL A 115 9.86 -17.25 20.28
N PRO A 116 9.94 -18.58 20.05
CA PRO A 116 11.10 -19.34 20.51
C PRO A 116 12.37 -18.91 19.77
N ARG A 117 13.48 -18.87 20.49
CA ARG A 117 14.81 -18.62 19.90
C ARG A 117 15.12 -19.71 18.87
N PRO A 118 15.62 -19.35 17.68
CA PRO A 118 16.05 -20.33 16.70
C PRO A 118 17.34 -21.04 17.16
N ASP A 119 17.43 -22.34 16.88
CA ASP A 119 18.62 -23.15 17.12
C ASP A 119 19.61 -23.07 15.95
N CYS A 120 19.11 -22.81 14.72
CA CYS A 120 19.91 -22.64 13.52
C CYS A 120 19.21 -21.74 12.49
N VAL A 121 19.98 -21.35 11.48
CA VAL A 121 19.54 -20.41 10.43
C VAL A 121 19.69 -21.03 9.05
N LEU A 122 18.67 -20.92 8.22
CA LEU A 122 18.71 -21.13 6.78
C LEU A 122 18.74 -19.76 6.09
N LEU A 123 19.91 -19.36 5.60
CA LEU A 123 20.09 -18.09 4.91
C LEU A 123 19.87 -18.31 3.41
N VAL A 124 18.76 -17.79 2.88
CA VAL A 124 18.36 -17.93 1.46
C VAL A 124 18.82 -16.71 0.67
N LEU A 125 19.70 -16.92 -0.28
CA LEU A 125 20.25 -15.91 -1.16
C LEU A 125 19.92 -16.24 -2.62
N ASP A 126 19.71 -15.24 -3.45
CA ASP A 126 19.53 -15.40 -4.90
C ASP A 126 20.90 -15.58 -5.57
N ALA A 127 21.15 -16.76 -6.16
CA ALA A 127 22.38 -17.07 -6.84
C ALA A 127 22.65 -16.16 -8.06
N THR A 128 21.64 -15.55 -8.63
CA THR A 128 21.79 -14.66 -9.80
C THR A 128 22.32 -13.26 -9.44
N HIS A 129 22.26 -12.87 -8.16
CA HIS A 129 22.67 -11.53 -7.67
C HIS A 129 23.52 -11.60 -6.39
N ILE A 130 24.38 -12.59 -6.28
CA ILE A 130 25.09 -12.93 -5.02
C ILE A 130 25.90 -11.77 -4.44
N ASN A 131 26.53 -10.92 -5.27
CA ASN A 131 27.31 -9.77 -4.83
C ASN A 131 26.55 -8.81 -3.90
N ARG A 132 25.25 -8.66 -4.12
CA ARG A 132 24.41 -7.81 -3.28
C ARG A 132 23.85 -8.56 -2.09
N GLN A 133 23.51 -9.82 -2.28
CA GLN A 133 22.81 -10.60 -1.28
C GLN A 133 23.74 -11.05 -0.15
N LEU A 134 25.02 -11.21 -0.42
CA LEU A 134 26.06 -11.46 0.60
C LEU A 134 26.16 -10.34 1.64
N MET A 135 25.70 -9.14 1.35
CA MET A 135 25.68 -8.05 2.34
C MET A 135 24.86 -8.39 3.58
N LEU A 136 23.84 -9.26 3.46
CA LEU A 136 23.07 -9.77 4.60
C LEU A 136 23.82 -10.90 5.33
N ALA A 137 24.64 -11.66 4.64
CA ALA A 137 25.32 -12.82 5.19
C ALA A 137 26.31 -12.42 6.31
N ALA A 138 27.11 -11.37 6.07
CA ALA A 138 28.12 -10.93 7.04
C ALA A 138 27.55 -10.68 8.46
N PRO A 139 26.51 -9.83 8.65
CA PRO A 139 25.94 -9.61 9.98
C PRO A 139 25.18 -10.83 10.53
N VAL A 140 24.64 -11.72 9.70
CA VAL A 140 24.00 -12.95 10.16
C VAL A 140 25.03 -13.90 10.78
N PHE A 141 26.20 -14.05 10.16
CA PHE A 141 27.27 -14.93 10.67
C PHE A 141 27.80 -14.47 12.04
N THR A 142 27.82 -13.16 12.28
CA THR A 142 28.32 -12.63 13.58
C THR A 142 27.40 -12.94 14.75
N ILE A 143 26.14 -13.35 14.51
CA ILE A 143 25.20 -13.75 15.56
C ILE A 143 25.66 -15.07 16.23
N GLY A 144 26.43 -15.91 15.53
CA GLY A 144 26.99 -17.15 16.09
C GLY A 144 26.06 -18.36 16.03
N LEU A 145 24.92 -18.27 15.33
CA LEU A 145 24.04 -19.43 15.10
C LEU A 145 24.57 -20.30 13.96
N PRO A 146 24.45 -21.66 14.06
CA PRO A 146 24.73 -22.54 12.94
C PRO A 146 23.95 -22.13 11.72
N THR A 147 24.64 -21.81 10.63
CA THR A 147 24.01 -21.22 9.44
C THR A 147 24.32 -22.05 8.20
N LEU A 148 23.27 -22.46 7.47
CA LEU A 148 23.36 -23.03 6.14
C LEU A 148 23.01 -21.96 5.11
N VAL A 149 23.93 -21.69 4.19
CA VAL A 149 23.69 -20.74 3.08
C VAL A 149 23.08 -21.49 1.90
N LEU A 150 21.88 -21.10 1.51
CA LEU A 150 21.14 -21.67 0.41
C LEU A 150 21.11 -20.68 -0.77
N LEU A 151 21.88 -20.97 -1.81
CA LEU A 151 21.87 -20.22 -3.06
C LEU A 151 20.70 -20.71 -3.92
N ASN A 152 19.60 -20.00 -3.87
CA ASN A 152 18.38 -20.33 -4.60
C ASN A 152 18.42 -19.82 -6.06
N MET A 153 17.49 -20.27 -6.88
CA MET A 153 17.37 -19.93 -8.32
C MET A 153 18.52 -20.50 -9.18
N SER A 154 19.03 -21.68 -8.81
CA SER A 154 20.05 -22.37 -9.61
C SER A 154 19.61 -22.60 -11.06
N ASP A 155 18.33 -22.89 -11.27
CA ASP A 155 17.76 -23.08 -12.60
C ASP A 155 17.79 -21.80 -13.45
N GLU A 156 17.71 -20.64 -12.83
CA GLU A 156 17.80 -19.36 -13.52
C GLU A 156 19.26 -18.94 -13.74
N LEU A 157 20.14 -19.26 -12.80
CA LEU A 157 21.58 -19.07 -12.94
C LEU A 157 22.10 -19.87 -14.16
N ASP A 158 21.79 -21.18 -14.21
CA ASP A 158 22.19 -22.09 -15.28
C ASP A 158 21.67 -21.63 -16.66
N LYS A 159 20.38 -21.27 -16.74
CA LYS A 159 19.76 -20.79 -17.99
C LYS A 159 20.43 -19.56 -18.59
N ARG A 160 21.04 -18.71 -17.75
CA ARG A 160 21.70 -17.47 -18.17
C ARG A 160 23.20 -17.58 -18.28
N GLY A 161 23.73 -18.81 -18.23
CA GLY A 161 25.17 -19.04 -18.33
C GLY A 161 25.97 -18.53 -17.13
N GLY A 162 25.31 -18.31 -15.97
CA GLY A 162 25.99 -17.96 -14.73
C GLY A 162 26.57 -19.22 -14.08
N GLN A 163 27.67 -19.08 -13.37
CA GLN A 163 28.34 -20.17 -12.63
C GLN A 163 28.84 -19.67 -11.30
N ILE A 164 28.91 -20.57 -10.30
CA ILE A 164 29.49 -20.30 -8.99
C ILE A 164 30.10 -21.56 -8.42
N ASP A 165 31.30 -21.44 -7.88
CA ASP A 165 31.94 -22.50 -7.13
C ASP A 165 31.46 -22.46 -5.65
N THR A 166 30.52 -23.36 -5.34
CA THR A 166 29.94 -23.46 -3.99
C THR A 166 30.93 -23.93 -2.94
N LEU A 167 31.97 -24.74 -3.30
CA LEU A 167 33.01 -25.20 -2.39
C LEU A 167 33.97 -24.07 -2.03
N ALA A 168 34.40 -23.30 -3.05
CA ALA A 168 35.21 -22.11 -2.81
C ALA A 168 34.47 -21.09 -1.96
N LEU A 169 33.18 -20.89 -2.23
CA LEU A 169 32.34 -19.97 -1.46
C LEU A 169 32.17 -20.46 0.00
N ALA A 170 31.94 -21.74 0.23
CA ALA A 170 31.85 -22.30 1.58
C ALA A 170 33.13 -22.09 2.37
N LYS A 171 34.29 -22.24 1.71
CA LYS A 171 35.62 -22.01 2.31
C LYS A 171 35.83 -20.53 2.67
N GLU A 172 35.46 -19.59 1.78
CA GLU A 172 35.58 -18.14 2.02
C GLU A 172 34.62 -17.65 3.12
N LEU A 173 33.40 -18.20 3.19
CA LEU A 173 32.41 -17.84 4.21
C LEU A 173 32.61 -18.53 5.57
N GLY A 174 33.30 -19.66 5.59
CA GLY A 174 33.39 -20.50 6.79
C GLY A 174 32.08 -21.22 7.17
N HIS A 175 31.11 -21.27 6.25
CA HIS A 175 29.80 -21.86 6.46
C HIS A 175 29.43 -22.79 5.30
N PRO A 176 28.63 -23.85 5.53
CA PRO A 176 28.17 -24.73 4.46
C PRO A 176 27.29 -23.96 3.47
N VAL A 177 27.54 -24.18 2.18
CA VAL A 177 26.82 -23.54 1.07
C VAL A 177 26.23 -24.61 0.16
N ALA A 178 24.98 -24.45 -0.24
CA ALA A 178 24.31 -25.33 -1.18
C ALA A 178 23.60 -24.56 -2.27
N LEU A 179 23.68 -25.05 -3.50
CA LEU A 179 22.96 -24.50 -4.66
C LEU A 179 21.62 -25.23 -4.81
N ILE A 180 20.51 -24.50 -4.74
CA ILE A 180 19.15 -25.05 -4.76
C ILE A 180 18.24 -24.38 -5.79
N SER A 181 17.14 -25.04 -6.16
CA SER A 181 15.99 -24.42 -6.82
C SER A 181 14.73 -24.81 -6.06
N ALA A 182 14.25 -23.91 -5.20
CA ALA A 182 13.02 -24.10 -4.44
C ALA A 182 11.80 -24.28 -5.35
N ALA A 183 11.77 -23.60 -6.51
CA ALA A 183 10.70 -23.72 -7.50
C ALA A 183 10.64 -25.12 -8.13
N ARG A 184 11.79 -25.74 -8.41
CA ARG A 184 11.92 -27.04 -9.08
C ARG A 184 12.16 -28.21 -8.13
N ASN A 185 12.19 -27.95 -6.83
CA ASN A 185 12.47 -28.97 -5.80
C ASN A 185 13.84 -29.67 -6.00
N LYS A 186 14.87 -28.91 -6.42
CA LYS A 186 16.22 -29.44 -6.70
C LYS A 186 17.19 -29.03 -5.60
N GLY A 187 18.00 -29.97 -5.09
CA GLY A 187 19.06 -29.72 -4.10
C GLY A 187 18.56 -29.44 -2.68
N LEU A 188 17.32 -29.79 -2.35
CA LEU A 188 16.75 -29.55 -1.02
C LEU A 188 17.18 -30.62 0.01
N ASP A 189 17.74 -31.73 -0.43
CA ASP A 189 18.21 -32.84 0.42
C ASP A 189 19.34 -32.44 1.38
N VAL A 190 20.07 -31.37 1.05
CA VAL A 190 21.11 -30.79 1.90
C VAL A 190 20.54 -30.24 3.22
N ILE A 191 19.29 -29.83 3.25
CA ILE A 191 18.68 -29.24 4.46
C ILE A 191 18.51 -30.27 5.56
N PRO A 192 17.89 -31.46 5.34
CA PRO A 192 17.82 -32.50 6.35
C PRO A 192 19.20 -33.00 6.78
N GLU A 193 20.17 -33.11 5.88
CA GLU A 193 21.56 -33.52 6.21
C GLU A 193 22.20 -32.51 7.15
N PHE A 194 22.10 -31.21 6.87
CA PHE A 194 22.60 -30.16 7.74
C PHE A 194 21.94 -30.21 9.12
N LEU A 195 20.63 -30.33 9.19
CA LEU A 195 19.88 -30.36 10.44
C LEU A 195 20.20 -31.63 11.27
N ALA A 196 20.45 -32.76 10.61
CA ALA A 196 20.86 -33.99 11.27
C ALA A 196 22.27 -33.86 11.86
N ARG A 197 23.20 -33.30 11.09
CA ARG A 197 24.59 -33.06 11.52
C ARG A 197 24.65 -32.10 12.71
N GLU A 198 23.99 -30.98 12.66
CA GLU A 198 23.97 -29.99 13.75
C GLU A 198 23.24 -30.54 15.00
N SER A 199 22.21 -31.38 14.82
CA SER A 199 21.54 -32.06 15.95
C SER A 199 22.39 -33.09 16.66
N ALA A 200 23.45 -33.61 16.00
CA ALA A 200 24.39 -34.58 16.57
C ALA A 200 25.54 -33.93 17.36
N MET A 201 25.72 -32.61 17.20
CA MET A 201 26.77 -31.88 17.94
C MET A 201 26.37 -31.65 19.41
N PRO A 202 27.29 -31.81 20.40
CA PRO A 202 26.97 -31.73 21.83
C PRO A 202 26.40 -30.38 22.29
N ASP A 203 26.75 -29.28 21.62
CA ASP A 203 26.42 -27.90 22.02
C ASP A 203 25.39 -27.22 21.12
N ALA A 204 24.59 -27.98 20.38
CA ALA A 204 23.67 -27.43 19.37
C ALA A 204 22.58 -26.49 19.91
N GLY A 205 22.41 -26.29 21.19
CA GLY A 205 21.42 -25.37 21.76
C GLY A 205 21.96 -24.37 22.77
N SER A 206 23.23 -24.52 23.16
CA SER A 206 23.89 -23.72 24.23
C SER A 206 24.84 -22.64 23.70
N ARG A 207 25.01 -22.53 22.36
CA ARG A 207 25.94 -21.56 21.77
C ARG A 207 25.52 -20.12 22.13
N PRO A 208 26.45 -19.28 22.61
CA PRO A 208 26.14 -17.89 22.91
C PRO A 208 25.77 -17.15 21.61
N VAL A 209 24.65 -16.45 21.63
CA VAL A 209 24.21 -15.63 20.53
C VAL A 209 24.63 -14.18 20.79
N GLN A 210 25.31 -13.59 19.83
CA GLN A 210 25.79 -12.22 19.89
C GLN A 210 24.89 -11.29 19.08
N LEU A 211 24.93 -10.01 19.40
CA LEU A 211 24.31 -9.00 18.55
C LEU A 211 25.04 -8.93 17.21
N PRO A 212 24.32 -8.69 16.09
CA PRO A 212 24.95 -8.59 14.79
C PRO A 212 25.91 -7.41 14.74
N ILE A 213 27.14 -7.66 14.27
CA ILE A 213 28.12 -6.60 14.03
C ILE A 213 27.76 -5.93 12.69
N LEU A 214 27.35 -4.68 12.76
CA LEU A 214 27.00 -3.88 11.59
C LEU A 214 28.22 -3.07 11.13
N GLN A 215 28.64 -3.31 9.90
CA GLN A 215 29.67 -2.53 9.23
C GLN A 215 29.02 -1.49 8.28
N SER A 216 29.79 -0.47 7.89
CA SER A 216 29.28 0.47 6.88
C SER A 216 28.93 -0.27 5.59
N PRO A 217 27.87 0.15 4.86
CA PRO A 217 27.48 -0.49 3.60
C PRO A 217 28.60 -0.54 2.56
N ALA A 218 29.54 0.40 2.60
CA ALA A 218 30.68 0.44 1.69
C ALA A 218 31.67 -0.71 2.00
N ILE A 219 31.97 -0.94 3.27
CA ILE A 219 32.87 -2.01 3.73
C ILE A 219 32.26 -3.37 3.41
N THR A 220 30.98 -3.57 3.75
CA THR A 220 30.28 -4.84 3.50
C THR A 220 30.18 -5.14 1.99
N ARG A 221 29.97 -4.11 1.16
CA ARG A 221 29.99 -4.26 -0.31
C ARG A 221 31.37 -4.63 -0.83
N GLY A 222 32.43 -3.98 -0.32
CA GLY A 222 33.80 -4.31 -0.67
C GLY A 222 34.11 -5.77 -0.35
N TRP A 223 33.75 -6.23 0.86
CA TRP A 223 33.88 -7.62 1.29
C TRP A 223 33.11 -8.58 0.36
N ALA A 224 31.82 -8.30 0.09
CA ALA A 224 31.02 -9.14 -0.80
C ALA A 224 31.63 -9.26 -2.21
N THR A 225 32.15 -8.15 -2.76
CA THR A 225 32.83 -8.14 -4.06
C THR A 225 34.13 -8.98 -4.02
N GLN A 226 34.90 -8.88 -2.95
CA GLN A 226 36.13 -9.66 -2.78
C GLN A 226 35.84 -11.16 -2.68
N VAL A 227 34.84 -11.56 -1.88
CA VAL A 227 34.40 -12.96 -1.75
C VAL A 227 33.97 -13.51 -3.11
N THR A 228 33.13 -12.77 -3.83
CA THR A 228 32.62 -13.24 -5.15
C THR A 228 33.72 -13.32 -6.21
N SER A 229 34.72 -12.44 -6.20
CA SER A 229 35.87 -12.52 -7.12
C SER A 229 36.73 -13.77 -6.91
N ARG A 230 36.79 -14.29 -5.66
CA ARG A 230 37.54 -15.50 -5.33
C ARG A 230 36.77 -16.80 -5.57
N THR A 231 35.49 -16.74 -5.83
CA THR A 231 34.61 -17.90 -5.99
C THR A 231 34.25 -18.23 -7.43
N ASN A 232 35.02 -17.71 -8.40
CA ASN A 232 34.78 -17.90 -9.83
C ASN A 232 33.33 -17.58 -10.24
N TYR A 233 32.71 -16.61 -9.56
CA TYR A 233 31.33 -16.22 -9.85
C TYR A 233 31.24 -15.52 -11.20
N VAL A 234 30.56 -16.18 -12.13
CA VAL A 234 30.20 -15.60 -13.42
C VAL A 234 28.80 -15.03 -13.32
N THR A 235 28.69 -13.71 -13.40
CA THR A 235 27.39 -13.02 -13.37
C THR A 235 26.52 -13.47 -14.54
N PRO A 236 25.28 -13.92 -14.28
CA PRO A 236 24.38 -14.33 -15.35
C PRO A 236 24.10 -13.16 -16.30
N ALA A 237 24.12 -13.43 -17.59
CA ALA A 237 23.88 -12.43 -18.61
C ALA A 237 22.43 -11.90 -18.51
N THR A 238 22.28 -10.59 -18.47
CA THR A 238 20.96 -9.97 -18.59
C THR A 238 20.46 -10.13 -20.03
N ALA A 239 19.19 -10.50 -20.19
CA ALA A 239 18.61 -10.68 -21.52
C ALA A 239 18.75 -9.40 -22.36
N ARG A 240 19.22 -9.51 -23.60
CA ARG A 240 19.46 -8.37 -24.50
C ARG A 240 18.23 -7.48 -24.68
N TRP A 241 17.04 -8.08 -24.68
CA TRP A 241 15.78 -7.34 -24.78
C TRP A 241 15.50 -6.50 -23.52
N THR A 242 15.83 -6.99 -22.32
CA THR A 242 15.72 -6.23 -21.05
C THR A 242 16.63 -5.01 -21.10
N GLN A 243 17.89 -5.17 -21.55
CA GLN A 243 18.82 -4.06 -21.69
C GLN A 243 18.32 -2.99 -22.67
N ARG A 244 17.76 -3.41 -23.83
CA ARG A 244 17.18 -2.48 -24.80
C ARG A 244 15.97 -1.73 -24.25
N LEU A 245 15.06 -2.43 -23.57
CA LEU A 245 13.91 -1.81 -22.93
C LEU A 245 14.35 -0.83 -21.82
N ASP A 246 15.29 -1.22 -20.96
CA ASP A 246 15.79 -0.36 -19.90
C ASP A 246 16.53 0.86 -20.47
N ALA A 247 17.24 0.74 -21.58
CA ALA A 247 17.88 1.88 -22.25
C ALA A 247 16.86 2.95 -22.69
N VAL A 248 15.66 2.53 -23.10
CA VAL A 248 14.57 3.45 -23.49
C VAL A 248 13.79 3.93 -22.27
N LEU A 249 13.36 3.01 -21.41
CA LEU A 249 12.50 3.33 -20.27
C LEU A 249 13.22 4.11 -19.17
N LEU A 250 14.52 3.93 -18.99
CA LEU A 250 15.33 4.67 -18.00
C LEU A 250 16.04 5.88 -18.60
N HIS A 251 15.79 6.18 -19.88
CA HIS A 251 16.38 7.36 -20.51
C HIS A 251 15.91 8.64 -19.81
N ARG A 252 16.82 9.62 -19.65
CA ARG A 252 16.58 10.85 -18.88
C ARG A 252 15.35 11.66 -19.34
N ILE A 253 15.06 11.68 -20.62
CA ILE A 253 13.93 12.43 -21.21
C ILE A 253 12.81 11.47 -21.62
N ALA A 254 13.13 10.40 -22.36
CA ALA A 254 12.13 9.45 -22.86
C ALA A 254 11.43 8.71 -21.70
N GLY A 255 12.14 8.35 -20.63
CA GLY A 255 11.58 7.65 -19.49
C GLY A 255 10.38 8.37 -18.84
N PRO A 256 10.53 9.64 -18.41
CA PRO A 256 9.40 10.43 -17.88
C PRO A 256 8.26 10.61 -18.88
N LEU A 257 8.55 10.82 -20.17
CA LEU A 257 7.51 10.96 -21.19
C LEU A 257 6.72 9.65 -21.40
N ILE A 258 7.42 8.52 -21.50
CA ILE A 258 6.76 7.20 -21.59
C ILE A 258 5.96 6.92 -20.34
N PHE A 259 6.47 7.27 -19.15
CA PHE A 259 5.73 7.13 -17.91
C PHE A 259 4.42 7.92 -17.94
N LEU A 260 4.45 9.19 -18.33
CA LEU A 260 3.25 10.01 -18.48
C LEU A 260 2.29 9.43 -19.52
N ALA A 261 2.80 8.93 -20.65
CA ALA A 261 2.00 8.29 -21.68
C ALA A 261 1.32 7.01 -21.16
N VAL A 262 2.04 6.16 -20.41
CA VAL A 262 1.47 4.95 -19.78
C VAL A 262 0.39 5.30 -18.76
N VAL A 263 0.64 6.29 -17.89
CA VAL A 263 -0.37 6.76 -16.92
C VAL A 263 -1.59 7.30 -17.66
N PHE A 264 -1.39 8.15 -18.67
CA PHE A 264 -2.48 8.66 -19.49
C PHE A 264 -3.28 7.55 -20.15
N LEU A 265 -2.60 6.56 -20.76
CA LEU A 265 -3.23 5.41 -21.40
C LEU A 265 -4.08 4.61 -20.41
N VAL A 266 -3.55 4.32 -19.20
CA VAL A 266 -4.28 3.60 -18.15
C VAL A 266 -5.55 4.37 -17.77
N PHE A 267 -5.44 5.67 -17.51
CA PHE A 267 -6.61 6.48 -17.20
C PHE A 267 -7.60 6.52 -18.36
N GLN A 268 -7.14 6.75 -19.59
CA GLN A 268 -7.99 6.77 -20.77
C GLN A 268 -8.79 5.48 -20.91
N VAL A 269 -8.13 4.33 -20.78
CA VAL A 269 -8.79 3.01 -20.90
C VAL A 269 -9.77 2.78 -19.75
N VAL A 270 -9.39 3.10 -18.50
CA VAL A 270 -10.26 2.95 -17.33
C VAL A 270 -11.53 3.78 -17.49
N PHE A 271 -11.43 5.02 -18.01
CA PHE A 271 -12.62 5.85 -18.23
C PHE A 271 -13.43 5.42 -19.44
N THR A 272 -12.78 5.11 -20.56
CA THR A 272 -13.48 4.75 -21.80
C THR A 272 -14.20 3.40 -21.70
N LEU A 273 -13.61 2.43 -21.01
CA LEU A 273 -14.23 1.11 -20.80
C LEU A 273 -15.02 1.03 -19.49
N GLY A 274 -14.54 1.69 -18.46
CA GLY A 274 -15.17 1.63 -17.14
C GLY A 274 -16.51 2.36 -17.07
N GLN A 275 -16.63 3.51 -17.72
CA GLN A 275 -17.87 4.29 -17.72
C GLN A 275 -19.05 3.52 -18.31
N PRO A 276 -18.98 2.99 -19.54
CA PRO A 276 -20.09 2.20 -20.11
C PRO A 276 -20.46 0.97 -19.29
N LEU A 277 -19.46 0.28 -18.68
CA LEU A 277 -19.73 -0.83 -17.80
C LEU A 277 -20.47 -0.40 -16.53
N SER A 278 -20.06 0.71 -15.93
CA SER A 278 -20.70 1.28 -14.75
C SER A 278 -22.12 1.76 -15.06
N ASP A 279 -22.32 2.44 -16.18
CA ASP A 279 -23.63 2.91 -16.61
C ASP A 279 -24.58 1.74 -16.95
N GLY A 280 -24.07 0.72 -17.65
CA GLY A 280 -24.81 -0.51 -17.94
C GLY A 280 -25.23 -1.26 -16.67
N LEU A 281 -24.31 -1.40 -15.70
CA LEU A 281 -24.62 -1.99 -14.40
C LEU A 281 -25.61 -1.13 -13.61
N GLY A 282 -25.45 0.19 -13.63
CA GLY A 282 -26.35 1.14 -13.00
C GLY A 282 -27.78 1.04 -13.54
N ASN A 283 -27.94 1.03 -14.87
CA ASN A 283 -29.23 0.85 -15.52
C ASN A 283 -29.88 -0.49 -15.18
N LEU A 284 -29.11 -1.58 -15.17
CA LEU A 284 -29.58 -2.90 -14.77
C LEU A 284 -30.07 -2.90 -13.32
N LEU A 285 -29.29 -2.35 -12.39
CA LEU A 285 -29.66 -2.28 -10.98
C LEU A 285 -30.88 -1.37 -10.76
N THR A 286 -31.01 -0.27 -11.48
CA THR A 286 -32.18 0.61 -11.43
C THR A 286 -33.43 -0.13 -11.91
N ALA A 287 -33.34 -0.87 -13.02
CA ALA A 287 -34.44 -1.68 -13.52
C ALA A 287 -34.84 -2.78 -12.52
N LEU A 288 -33.86 -3.50 -11.96
CA LEU A 288 -34.11 -4.52 -10.93
C LEU A 288 -34.77 -3.92 -9.68
N GLY A 289 -34.30 -2.78 -9.21
CA GLY A 289 -34.89 -2.08 -8.06
C GLY A 289 -36.31 -1.61 -8.31
N ALA A 290 -36.59 -1.09 -9.51
CA ALA A 290 -37.94 -0.71 -9.92
C ALA A 290 -38.90 -1.92 -9.96
N HIS A 291 -38.49 -3.05 -10.54
CA HIS A 291 -39.28 -4.27 -10.57
C HIS A 291 -39.50 -4.86 -9.16
N ALA A 292 -38.45 -4.88 -8.33
CA ALA A 292 -38.57 -5.34 -6.94
C ALA A 292 -39.53 -4.45 -6.12
N ALA A 293 -39.52 -3.15 -6.38
CA ALA A 293 -40.43 -2.22 -5.71
C ALA A 293 -41.91 -2.41 -6.10
N LEU A 294 -42.20 -2.92 -7.31
CA LEU A 294 -43.56 -3.22 -7.75
C LEU A 294 -44.17 -4.44 -7.01
N LEU A 295 -43.33 -5.32 -6.46
CA LEU A 295 -43.78 -6.49 -5.69
C LEU A 295 -44.21 -6.14 -4.25
N LEU A 296 -43.95 -4.91 -3.81
CA LEU A 296 -44.23 -4.44 -2.47
C LEU A 296 -45.46 -3.49 -2.47
N PRO A 297 -46.34 -3.58 -1.46
CA PRO A 297 -47.42 -2.65 -1.30
C PRO A 297 -46.91 -1.23 -1.08
N ASP A 298 -47.69 -0.24 -1.54
CA ASP A 298 -47.34 1.17 -1.34
C ASP A 298 -47.33 1.49 0.15
N GLY A 299 -46.20 2.05 0.61
CA GLY A 299 -46.01 2.39 2.02
C GLY A 299 -44.57 2.68 2.37
N TRP A 300 -44.33 2.98 3.63
CA TRP A 300 -43.00 3.32 4.16
C TRP A 300 -41.95 2.21 3.95
N LEU A 301 -42.37 0.95 3.94
CA LEU A 301 -41.48 -0.19 3.72
C LEU A 301 -40.92 -0.22 2.29
N ARG A 302 -41.75 0.10 1.29
CA ARG A 302 -41.31 0.23 -0.11
C ARG A 302 -40.27 1.35 -0.26
N LEU A 303 -40.52 2.51 0.38
CA LEU A 303 -39.57 3.64 0.37
C LEU A 303 -38.26 3.27 1.08
N LEU A 304 -38.33 2.60 2.22
CA LEU A 304 -37.16 2.13 2.94
C LEU A 304 -36.29 1.19 2.08
N LEU A 305 -36.91 0.21 1.46
CA LEU A 305 -36.18 -0.78 0.67
C LEU A 305 -35.62 -0.19 -0.63
N ARG A 306 -36.37 0.68 -1.29
CA ARG A 306 -35.96 1.32 -2.54
C ARG A 306 -34.94 2.43 -2.30
N ASP A 307 -35.28 3.41 -1.48
CA ASP A 307 -34.52 4.65 -1.36
C ASP A 307 -33.45 4.57 -0.26
N GLY A 308 -33.71 3.83 0.82
CA GLY A 308 -32.75 3.63 1.91
C GLY A 308 -31.71 2.55 1.64
N ILE A 309 -32.15 1.35 1.21
CA ILE A 309 -31.26 0.17 1.10
C ILE A 309 -30.76 0.00 -0.34
N TRP A 310 -31.69 -0.06 -1.32
CA TRP A 310 -31.33 -0.38 -2.70
C TRP A 310 -30.43 0.68 -3.33
N ASN A 311 -30.73 1.96 -3.13
CA ASN A 311 -29.89 3.06 -3.60
C ASN A 311 -28.48 3.01 -2.97
N GLY A 312 -28.38 2.60 -1.70
CA GLY A 312 -27.08 2.38 -1.05
C GLY A 312 -26.28 1.24 -1.68
N VAL A 313 -26.93 0.12 -1.99
CA VAL A 313 -26.31 -1.02 -2.69
C VAL A 313 -25.88 -0.64 -4.10
N GLN A 314 -26.75 0.03 -4.83
CA GLN A 314 -26.50 0.52 -6.18
C GLN A 314 -25.29 1.45 -6.23
N SER A 315 -25.19 2.41 -5.30
CA SER A 315 -24.06 3.34 -5.22
C SER A 315 -22.72 2.63 -5.08
N VAL A 316 -22.65 1.49 -4.38
CA VAL A 316 -21.43 0.70 -4.23
C VAL A 316 -21.09 -0.06 -5.51
N LEU A 317 -22.09 -0.75 -6.08
CA LEU A 317 -21.88 -1.67 -7.19
C LEU A 317 -21.55 -0.95 -8.50
N VAL A 318 -22.10 0.24 -8.74
CA VAL A 318 -21.85 1.04 -9.95
C VAL A 318 -20.37 1.40 -10.08
N PHE A 319 -19.65 1.64 -8.99
CA PHE A 319 -18.22 1.98 -9.05
C PHE A 319 -17.29 0.77 -9.12
N LEU A 320 -17.80 -0.43 -8.85
CA LEU A 320 -16.98 -1.65 -8.80
C LEU A 320 -16.24 -1.94 -10.12
N PRO A 321 -16.85 -1.83 -11.32
CA PRO A 321 -16.16 -2.08 -12.58
C PRO A 321 -14.96 -1.17 -12.81
N GLN A 322 -15.08 0.13 -12.55
CA GLN A 322 -13.97 1.08 -12.70
C GLN A 322 -12.81 0.77 -11.75
N ILE A 323 -13.13 0.43 -10.50
CA ILE A 323 -12.13 0.08 -9.49
C ILE A 323 -11.40 -1.21 -9.87
N LEU A 324 -12.12 -2.22 -10.37
CA LEU A 324 -11.53 -3.49 -10.81
C LEU A 324 -10.61 -3.30 -12.02
N LEU A 325 -11.03 -2.51 -13.02
CA LEU A 325 -10.20 -2.17 -14.17
C LEU A 325 -8.90 -1.48 -13.74
N LEU A 326 -9.00 -0.54 -12.82
CA LEU A 326 -7.83 0.17 -12.32
C LEU A 326 -6.87 -0.76 -11.57
N PHE A 327 -7.38 -1.66 -10.71
CA PHE A 327 -6.56 -2.68 -10.05
C PHE A 327 -5.94 -3.67 -11.04
N LEU A 328 -6.64 -3.99 -12.13
CA LEU A 328 -6.11 -4.82 -13.21
C LEU A 328 -4.87 -4.17 -13.83
N PHE A 329 -4.95 -2.90 -14.22
CA PHE A 329 -3.82 -2.19 -14.83
C PHE A 329 -2.66 -1.99 -13.86
N ILE A 330 -2.93 -1.61 -12.61
CA ILE A 330 -1.89 -1.52 -11.58
C ILE A 330 -1.21 -2.87 -11.38
N GLY A 331 -1.98 -3.97 -11.33
CA GLY A 331 -1.44 -5.32 -11.22
C GLY A 331 -0.57 -5.72 -12.42
N ILE A 332 -0.98 -5.36 -13.63
CA ILE A 332 -0.18 -5.58 -14.85
C ILE A 332 1.15 -4.81 -14.79
N LEU A 333 1.10 -3.54 -14.43
CA LEU A 333 2.29 -2.69 -14.31
C LEU A 333 3.24 -3.16 -13.19
N GLU A 334 2.69 -3.67 -12.10
CA GLU A 334 3.45 -4.23 -10.98
C GLU A 334 4.12 -5.55 -11.37
N ASP A 335 3.35 -6.52 -11.87
CA ASP A 335 3.86 -7.85 -12.23
C ASP A 335 4.84 -7.79 -13.41
N SER A 336 4.66 -6.84 -14.35
CA SER A 336 5.58 -6.62 -15.45
C SER A 336 6.95 -6.09 -15.00
N GLY A 337 7.07 -5.56 -13.79
CA GLY A 337 8.28 -4.90 -13.28
C GLY A 337 8.45 -3.44 -13.77
N TYR A 338 7.44 -2.87 -14.44
CA TYR A 338 7.47 -1.49 -14.91
C TYR A 338 7.44 -0.47 -13.75
N LEU A 339 6.64 -0.74 -12.69
CA LEU A 339 6.55 0.17 -11.54
C LEU A 339 7.89 0.40 -10.83
N ALA A 340 8.76 -0.60 -10.78
CA ALA A 340 10.10 -0.45 -10.22
C ALA A 340 10.95 0.55 -11.03
N ARG A 341 10.85 0.54 -12.37
CA ARG A 341 11.53 1.50 -13.25
C ARG A 341 10.95 2.90 -13.09
N ALA A 342 9.63 3.00 -13.02
CA ALA A 342 8.94 4.27 -12.75
C ALA A 342 9.37 4.88 -11.40
N ALA A 343 9.51 4.06 -10.35
CA ALA A 343 10.03 4.51 -9.06
C ALA A 343 11.48 5.03 -9.15
N LEU A 344 12.34 4.39 -9.95
CA LEU A 344 13.71 4.84 -10.17
C LEU A 344 13.76 6.20 -10.90
N ILE A 345 12.91 6.39 -11.90
CA ILE A 345 12.79 7.68 -12.62
C ILE A 345 12.34 8.80 -11.65
N ALA A 346 11.35 8.50 -10.83
CA ALA A 346 10.78 9.47 -9.89
C ALA A 346 11.65 9.70 -8.64
N ASP A 347 12.64 8.86 -8.36
CA ASP A 347 13.46 8.92 -7.14
C ASP A 347 14.15 10.29 -6.96
N ARG A 348 14.60 10.92 -8.04
CA ARG A 348 15.20 12.26 -7.97
C ARG A 348 14.22 13.31 -7.46
N LEU A 349 12.96 13.26 -7.93
CA LEU A 349 11.90 14.16 -7.49
C LEU A 349 11.51 13.88 -6.05
N MET A 350 11.37 12.60 -5.70
CA MET A 350 11.00 12.20 -4.34
C MET A 350 12.06 12.62 -3.31
N ARG A 351 13.33 12.44 -3.62
CA ARG A 351 14.43 12.91 -2.75
C ARG A 351 14.45 14.43 -2.55
N ALA A 352 14.10 15.20 -3.57
CA ALA A 352 14.05 16.66 -3.47
C ALA A 352 13.01 17.15 -2.43
N ILE A 353 11.98 16.36 -2.17
CA ILE A 353 10.93 16.64 -1.16
C ILE A 353 11.14 15.87 0.15
N GLY A 354 12.24 15.13 0.29
CA GLY A 354 12.59 14.39 1.50
C GLY A 354 11.92 13.02 1.62
N LEU A 355 11.41 12.46 0.51
CA LEU A 355 10.86 11.11 0.44
C LEU A 355 11.80 10.17 -0.34
N ASN A 356 11.74 8.88 -0.05
CA ASN A 356 12.44 7.86 -0.80
C ASN A 356 11.71 7.57 -2.13
N GLY A 357 12.44 7.17 -3.18
CA GLY A 357 11.85 6.77 -4.45
C GLY A 357 10.80 5.65 -4.34
N LYS A 358 10.90 4.78 -3.32
CA LYS A 358 9.87 3.77 -3.01
C LYS A 358 8.50 4.39 -2.65
N ALA A 359 8.46 5.65 -2.17
CA ALA A 359 7.22 6.36 -1.87
C ALA A 359 6.41 6.69 -3.13
N PHE A 360 7.05 6.73 -4.30
CA PHE A 360 6.41 7.04 -5.56
C PHE A 360 5.30 6.04 -5.94
N ILE A 361 5.54 4.74 -5.72
CA ILE A 361 4.56 3.68 -6.04
C ILE A 361 3.27 3.84 -5.21
N PRO A 362 3.32 3.97 -3.86
CA PRO A 362 2.15 4.33 -3.07
C PRO A 362 1.45 5.61 -3.53
N LEU A 363 2.20 6.69 -3.78
CA LEU A 363 1.59 7.95 -4.20
C LEU A 363 0.90 7.85 -5.56
N LEU A 364 1.49 7.14 -6.52
CA LEU A 364 0.85 6.86 -7.80
C LEU A 364 -0.43 6.03 -7.63
N SER A 365 -0.36 4.98 -6.78
CA SER A 365 -1.53 4.14 -6.48
C SER A 365 -2.65 4.93 -5.79
N ALA A 366 -2.33 6.02 -5.10
CA ALA A 366 -3.31 6.85 -4.41
C ALA A 366 -4.25 7.62 -5.37
N TYR A 367 -3.85 7.84 -6.62
CA TYR A 367 -4.77 8.34 -7.65
C TYR A 367 -5.93 7.38 -7.93
N ALA A 368 -5.69 6.10 -7.74
CA ALA A 368 -6.74 5.09 -7.78
C ALA A 368 -7.57 5.11 -6.49
N CYS A 369 -6.90 4.80 -5.38
CA CYS A 369 -7.50 4.73 -4.06
C CYS A 369 -6.43 4.85 -2.98
N ALA A 370 -6.66 5.70 -1.98
CA ALA A 370 -5.73 5.90 -0.88
C ALA A 370 -5.55 4.64 0.00
N VAL A 371 -6.56 3.79 0.12
CA VAL A 371 -6.51 2.58 0.98
C VAL A 371 -5.40 1.61 0.54
N PRO A 372 -5.38 1.08 -0.71
CA PRO A 372 -4.29 0.21 -1.15
C PRO A 372 -2.95 0.95 -1.23
N ALA A 373 -2.96 2.25 -1.53
CA ALA A 373 -1.77 3.07 -1.54
C ALA A 373 -1.08 3.11 -0.17
N ILE A 374 -1.83 3.34 0.90
CA ILE A 374 -1.33 3.34 2.27
C ILE A 374 -0.81 1.94 2.66
N MET A 375 -1.51 0.88 2.25
CA MET A 375 -1.02 -0.48 2.48
C MET A 375 0.30 -0.78 1.73
N ALA A 376 0.46 -0.23 0.52
CA ALA A 376 1.69 -0.37 -0.27
C ALA A 376 2.89 0.35 0.36
N THR A 377 2.68 1.30 1.28
CA THR A 377 3.79 1.95 2.01
C THR A 377 4.60 1.00 2.89
N ARG A 378 4.13 -0.23 3.12
CA ARG A 378 4.88 -1.28 3.82
C ARG A 378 6.22 -1.60 3.15
N THR A 379 6.37 -1.31 1.86
CA THR A 379 7.63 -1.45 1.12
C THR A 379 8.69 -0.40 1.50
N ILE A 380 8.29 0.65 2.24
CA ILE A 380 9.20 1.71 2.71
C ILE A 380 9.76 1.27 4.05
N GLU A 381 11.07 1.06 4.10
CA GLU A 381 11.78 0.52 5.28
C GLU A 381 11.84 1.54 6.43
N ASN A 382 12.06 2.82 6.11
CA ASN A 382 12.15 3.86 7.12
C ASN A 382 10.75 4.24 7.64
N LYS A 383 10.50 4.01 8.92
CA LYS A 383 9.21 4.28 9.58
C LYS A 383 8.75 5.73 9.45
N ARG A 384 9.68 6.70 9.55
CA ARG A 384 9.35 8.13 9.45
C ARG A 384 8.94 8.51 8.03
N GLU A 385 9.67 8.05 7.01
CA GLU A 385 9.34 8.24 5.60
C GLU A 385 8.02 7.54 5.24
N ARG A 386 7.79 6.33 5.79
CA ARG A 386 6.53 5.59 5.65
C ARG A 386 5.36 6.39 6.20
N ILE A 387 5.48 6.93 7.43
CA ILE A 387 4.43 7.77 8.04
C ILE A 387 4.21 9.04 7.22
N ALA A 388 5.27 9.72 6.77
CA ALA A 388 5.14 10.89 5.90
C ALA A 388 4.37 10.56 4.62
N THR A 389 4.69 9.45 3.95
CA THR A 389 4.00 8.98 2.75
C THR A 389 2.53 8.65 3.03
N ILE A 390 2.23 7.99 4.16
CA ILE A 390 0.84 7.69 4.60
C ILE A 390 0.04 8.99 4.78
N LEU A 391 0.61 9.98 5.45
CA LEU A 391 -0.06 11.25 5.73
C LEU A 391 -0.31 12.08 4.46
N VAL A 392 0.55 11.97 3.46
CA VAL A 392 0.49 12.76 2.22
C VAL A 392 -0.38 12.09 1.14
N ALA A 393 -0.43 10.77 1.10
CA ALA A 393 -1.11 10.01 0.05
C ALA A 393 -2.58 10.46 -0.22
N PRO A 394 -3.43 10.81 0.76
CA PRO A 394 -4.80 11.21 0.48
C PRO A 394 -4.98 12.58 -0.19
N PHE A 395 -3.93 13.39 -0.37
CA PHE A 395 -3.99 14.59 -1.21
C PHE A 395 -4.10 14.26 -2.70
N MET A 396 -3.61 13.08 -3.11
CA MET A 396 -3.77 12.62 -4.48
C MET A 396 -5.26 12.49 -4.82
N THR A 397 -5.64 13.05 -5.96
CA THR A 397 -7.02 13.04 -6.43
C THR A 397 -7.42 11.62 -6.83
N CYS A 398 -8.13 10.91 -5.94
CA CYS A 398 -8.59 9.54 -6.22
C CYS A 398 -9.86 9.52 -7.08
N SER A 399 -10.16 8.35 -7.67
CA SER A 399 -11.34 8.16 -8.54
C SER A 399 -12.67 8.51 -7.86
N ALA A 400 -12.79 8.33 -6.54
CA ALA A 400 -13.99 8.69 -5.78
C ALA A 400 -14.29 10.21 -5.71
N ARG A 401 -13.34 11.07 -6.08
CA ARG A 401 -13.57 12.52 -6.20
C ARG A 401 -14.17 12.93 -7.55
N LEU A 402 -14.01 12.10 -8.57
CA LEU A 402 -14.44 12.44 -9.93
C LEU A 402 -15.94 12.73 -10.06
N PRO A 403 -16.85 11.97 -9.44
CA PRO A 403 -18.28 12.23 -9.57
C PRO A 403 -18.67 13.66 -9.18
N ILE A 404 -18.15 14.16 -8.06
CA ILE A 404 -18.44 15.54 -7.64
C ILE A 404 -17.74 16.57 -8.54
N TYR A 405 -16.52 16.30 -9.01
CA TYR A 405 -15.82 17.19 -9.93
C TYR A 405 -16.57 17.30 -11.26
N THR A 406 -16.97 16.17 -11.84
CA THR A 406 -17.72 16.15 -13.11
C THR A 406 -19.06 16.84 -12.97
N LEU A 407 -19.79 16.63 -11.87
CA LEU A 407 -21.07 17.28 -11.60
C LEU A 407 -20.92 18.81 -11.53
N ILE A 408 -20.00 19.32 -10.70
CA ILE A 408 -19.84 20.77 -10.52
C ILE A 408 -19.24 21.43 -11.77
N ILE A 409 -18.26 20.81 -12.41
CA ILE A 409 -17.66 21.32 -13.64
C ILE A 409 -18.72 21.35 -14.76
N ALA A 410 -19.54 20.31 -14.91
CA ALA A 410 -20.62 20.29 -15.90
C ALA A 410 -21.70 21.34 -15.60
N ALA A 411 -22.02 21.57 -14.32
CA ALA A 411 -23.01 22.56 -13.90
C ALA A 411 -22.53 24.01 -14.13
N PHE A 412 -21.32 24.37 -13.79
CA PHE A 412 -20.88 25.76 -13.71
C PHE A 412 -19.90 26.19 -14.78
N ILE A 413 -19.14 25.26 -15.38
CA ILE A 413 -18.11 25.59 -16.37
C ILE A 413 -18.67 25.43 -17.79
N PRO A 414 -18.64 26.47 -18.62
CA PRO A 414 -19.14 26.40 -19.99
C PRO A 414 -18.25 25.45 -20.82
N ASN A 415 -18.88 24.76 -21.77
CA ASN A 415 -18.15 23.88 -22.70
C ASN A 415 -17.54 24.72 -23.84
N LYS A 416 -16.48 25.50 -23.51
CA LYS A 416 -15.73 26.28 -24.49
C LYS A 416 -14.46 25.52 -24.88
N LEU A 417 -14.18 25.48 -26.18
CA LEU A 417 -12.94 24.89 -26.72
C LEU A 417 -11.89 25.99 -26.89
N PHE A 418 -10.67 25.72 -26.44
CA PHE A 418 -9.49 26.57 -26.59
C PHE A 418 -8.47 25.92 -27.52
N ALA A 419 -7.46 26.70 -27.95
CA ALA A 419 -6.31 26.22 -28.73
C ALA A 419 -6.72 25.44 -30.01
N GLY A 420 -7.58 26.02 -30.83
CA GLY A 420 -7.96 25.39 -32.11
C GLY A 420 -8.86 24.16 -31.99
N GLY A 421 -9.59 24.02 -30.88
CA GLY A 421 -10.53 22.90 -30.68
C GLY A 421 -9.92 21.66 -29.98
N VAL A 422 -8.64 21.70 -29.59
CA VAL A 422 -7.94 20.55 -29.00
C VAL A 422 -8.19 20.41 -27.49
N MET A 423 -8.37 21.52 -26.75
CA MET A 423 -8.56 21.49 -25.30
C MET A 423 -9.86 22.18 -24.87
N GLY A 424 -10.72 21.46 -24.17
CA GLY A 424 -11.91 22.03 -23.54
C GLY A 424 -11.61 22.68 -22.19
N LEU A 425 -12.29 23.79 -21.86
CA LEU A 425 -12.14 24.48 -20.57
C LEU A 425 -12.43 23.53 -19.39
N ARG A 426 -13.41 22.65 -19.51
CA ARG A 426 -13.75 21.64 -18.50
C ARG A 426 -12.58 20.68 -18.21
N ALA A 427 -11.89 20.23 -19.27
CA ALA A 427 -10.71 19.37 -19.14
C ALA A 427 -9.54 20.10 -18.47
N LEU A 428 -9.35 21.38 -18.79
CA LEU A 428 -8.31 22.22 -18.18
C LEU A 428 -8.55 22.41 -16.67
N VAL A 429 -9.79 22.68 -16.26
CA VAL A 429 -10.15 22.79 -14.84
C VAL A 429 -9.94 21.47 -14.12
N MET A 430 -10.34 20.34 -14.73
CA MET A 430 -10.10 19.01 -14.17
C MET A 430 -8.59 18.74 -13.99
N LEU A 431 -7.78 19.02 -15.00
CA LEU A 431 -6.32 18.88 -14.92
C LEU A 431 -5.74 19.78 -13.82
N GLY A 432 -6.22 21.01 -13.71
CA GLY A 432 -5.81 21.94 -12.64
C GLY A 432 -6.04 21.36 -11.24
N LEU A 433 -7.16 20.69 -11.01
CA LEU A 433 -7.46 20.03 -9.73
C LEU A 433 -6.50 18.87 -9.41
N TYR A 434 -6.12 18.11 -10.42
CA TYR A 434 -5.11 17.06 -10.25
C TYR A 434 -3.73 17.64 -9.91
N VAL A 435 -3.34 18.70 -10.62
CA VAL A 435 -2.07 19.41 -10.39
C VAL A 435 -2.02 20.03 -8.99
N ILE A 436 -3.09 20.71 -8.56
CA ILE A 436 -3.18 21.32 -7.23
C ILE A 436 -3.09 20.27 -6.13
N GLY A 437 -3.78 19.13 -6.27
CA GLY A 437 -3.67 18.02 -5.33
C GLY A 437 -2.26 17.45 -5.24
N PHE A 438 -1.59 17.28 -6.38
CA PHE A 438 -0.21 16.81 -6.44
C PHE A 438 0.76 17.82 -5.79
N LEU A 439 0.65 19.11 -6.10
CA LEU A 439 1.47 20.15 -5.50
C LEU A 439 1.28 20.24 -3.99
N ALA A 440 0.03 20.14 -3.50
CA ALA A 440 -0.25 20.10 -2.07
C ALA A 440 0.41 18.90 -1.38
N ALA A 441 0.40 17.73 -2.04
CA ALA A 441 1.11 16.55 -1.56
C ALA A 441 2.63 16.78 -1.45
N LEU A 442 3.27 17.37 -2.48
CA LEU A 442 4.70 17.68 -2.47
C LEU A 442 5.07 18.68 -1.37
N VAL A 443 4.30 19.76 -1.24
CA VAL A 443 4.51 20.79 -0.21
C VAL A 443 4.36 20.20 1.19
N THR A 444 3.29 19.45 1.41
CA THR A 444 3.05 18.81 2.72
C THR A 444 4.14 17.79 3.05
N ALA A 445 4.60 16.99 2.08
CA ALA A 445 5.72 16.06 2.27
C ALA A 445 6.98 16.79 2.72
N LYS A 446 7.32 17.89 2.04
CA LYS A 446 8.49 18.70 2.39
C LYS A 446 8.37 19.33 3.78
N VAL A 447 7.21 19.86 4.13
CA VAL A 447 6.94 20.43 5.46
C VAL A 447 7.05 19.36 6.55
N LEU A 448 6.45 18.18 6.35
CA LEU A 448 6.54 17.08 7.31
C LEU A 448 7.98 16.59 7.51
N HIS A 449 8.75 16.48 6.42
CA HIS A 449 10.15 16.07 6.48
C HIS A 449 11.03 17.08 7.23
N THR A 450 10.81 18.37 7.03
CA THR A 450 11.65 19.42 7.65
C THR A 450 11.28 19.71 9.10
N SER A 451 10.00 19.57 9.48
CA SER A 451 9.50 19.98 10.81
C SER A 451 9.30 18.83 11.79
N VAL A 452 8.60 17.77 11.39
CA VAL A 452 8.06 16.76 12.33
C VAL A 452 8.78 15.41 12.21
N LEU A 453 9.15 15.02 11.01
CA LEU A 453 9.64 13.69 10.69
C LEU A 453 11.07 13.72 10.10
N LYS A 454 11.97 14.49 10.74
CA LYS A 454 13.39 14.51 10.32
C LYS A 454 13.93 13.08 10.31
N ALA A 455 14.24 12.58 9.12
CA ALA A 455 14.83 11.25 8.92
C ALA A 455 16.18 11.40 8.21
N SER A 456 17.15 10.61 8.64
CA SER A 456 18.37 10.45 7.84
C SER A 456 17.99 9.73 6.54
N PRO A 457 18.48 10.18 5.37
CA PRO A 457 18.15 9.55 4.10
C PRO A 457 18.65 8.10 4.11
N ALA A 458 17.72 7.16 4.07
CA ALA A 458 18.07 5.75 3.89
C ALA A 458 18.61 5.53 2.46
N PRO A 459 19.64 4.71 2.28
CA PRO A 459 20.14 4.40 0.95
C PRO A 459 19.02 3.75 0.13
N PHE A 460 18.72 4.33 -1.03
CA PHE A 460 17.75 3.77 -1.96
C PHE A 460 18.36 2.54 -2.66
N ILE A 461 18.03 1.36 -2.16
CA ILE A 461 18.39 0.09 -2.79
C ILE A 461 17.12 -0.46 -3.42
N LEU A 462 17.02 -0.37 -4.73
CA LEU A 462 15.94 -0.97 -5.50
C LEU A 462 16.53 -2.02 -6.45
N GLU A 463 16.13 -3.27 -6.28
CA GLU A 463 16.37 -4.30 -7.26
C GLU A 463 15.38 -4.12 -8.41
N LEU A 464 15.88 -3.95 -9.63
CA LEU A 464 15.05 -3.93 -10.81
C LEU A 464 14.64 -5.38 -11.13
N PRO A 465 13.38 -5.76 -10.90
CA PRO A 465 12.92 -7.09 -11.25
C PRO A 465 13.00 -7.26 -12.77
N GLN A 466 13.17 -8.50 -13.21
CA GLN A 466 13.09 -8.79 -14.64
C GLN A 466 11.69 -8.53 -15.15
N TYR A 467 11.60 -8.11 -16.42
CA TYR A 467 10.31 -8.04 -17.08
C TYR A 467 9.71 -9.44 -17.20
N ARG A 468 8.50 -9.60 -16.73
CA ARG A 468 7.74 -10.85 -16.79
C ARG A 468 6.33 -10.56 -17.32
N TRP A 469 5.81 -11.47 -18.09
CA TRP A 469 4.40 -11.41 -18.45
C TRP A 469 3.55 -11.75 -17.21
N PRO A 470 2.56 -10.92 -16.90
CA PRO A 470 1.65 -11.22 -15.78
C PRO A 470 0.91 -12.55 -16.06
N THR A 471 0.77 -13.38 -15.03
CA THR A 471 -0.02 -14.61 -15.16
C THR A 471 -1.50 -14.30 -14.94
N VAL A 472 -2.36 -14.74 -15.86
CA VAL A 472 -3.82 -14.51 -15.78
C VAL A 472 -4.39 -14.98 -14.42
N ARG A 473 -3.95 -16.13 -13.92
CA ARG A 473 -4.37 -16.66 -12.62
C ARG A 473 -4.03 -15.70 -11.46
N SER A 474 -2.84 -15.15 -11.44
CA SER A 474 -2.41 -14.18 -10.40
C SER A 474 -3.26 -12.92 -10.45
N LEU A 475 -3.51 -12.39 -11.66
CA LEU A 475 -4.33 -11.20 -11.85
C LEU A 475 -5.78 -11.43 -11.41
N VAL A 476 -6.41 -12.53 -11.81
CA VAL A 476 -7.80 -12.85 -11.46
C VAL A 476 -7.97 -13.04 -9.95
N LEU A 477 -7.07 -13.78 -9.30
CA LEU A 477 -7.13 -13.96 -7.85
C LEU A 477 -6.97 -12.63 -7.12
N ARG A 478 -6.03 -11.79 -7.53
CA ARG A 478 -5.80 -10.47 -6.95
C ARG A 478 -7.00 -9.54 -7.14
N LEU A 479 -7.64 -9.56 -8.31
CA LEU A 479 -8.86 -8.81 -8.59
C LEU A 479 -10.02 -9.28 -7.72
N TYR A 480 -10.21 -10.59 -7.59
CA TYR A 480 -11.23 -11.16 -6.73
C TYR A 480 -11.03 -10.75 -5.26
N ASP A 481 -9.82 -10.89 -4.73
CA ASP A 481 -9.52 -10.53 -3.34
C ASP A 481 -9.74 -9.03 -3.08
N ARG A 482 -9.30 -8.18 -4.00
CA ARG A 482 -9.48 -6.72 -3.91
C ARG A 482 -10.94 -6.31 -4.05
N GLY A 483 -11.67 -6.89 -5.00
CA GLY A 483 -13.09 -6.65 -5.21
C GLY A 483 -13.93 -7.11 -4.01
N MET A 484 -13.67 -8.31 -3.48
CA MET A 484 -14.34 -8.82 -2.30
C MET A 484 -14.07 -7.98 -1.05
N LEU A 485 -12.81 -7.54 -0.87
CA LEU A 485 -12.43 -6.67 0.23
C LEU A 485 -13.14 -5.32 0.14
N PHE A 486 -13.22 -4.74 -1.06
CA PHE A 486 -13.93 -3.49 -1.32
C PHE A 486 -15.41 -3.64 -0.99
N THR A 487 -16.08 -4.60 -1.59
CA THR A 487 -17.52 -4.82 -1.42
C THR A 487 -17.88 -5.10 0.05
N LYS A 488 -17.11 -5.96 0.75
CA LYS A 488 -17.39 -6.28 2.16
C LYS A 488 -17.10 -5.13 3.12
N LYS A 489 -16.00 -4.37 2.94
CA LYS A 489 -15.62 -3.33 3.90
C LYS A 489 -16.18 -1.97 3.57
N VAL A 490 -16.04 -1.54 2.31
CA VAL A 490 -16.50 -0.22 1.89
C VAL A 490 -18.00 -0.24 1.64
N GLY A 491 -18.49 -1.31 1.01
CA GLY A 491 -19.92 -1.49 0.74
C GLY A 491 -20.78 -1.48 2.00
N THR A 492 -20.37 -2.17 3.07
CA THR A 492 -21.13 -2.15 4.34
C THR A 492 -21.15 -0.75 4.96
N ILE A 493 -20.06 0.00 4.90
CA ILE A 493 -20.00 1.37 5.42
C ILE A 493 -20.94 2.28 4.60
N ILE A 494 -20.86 2.25 3.28
CA ILE A 494 -21.70 3.09 2.41
C ILE A 494 -23.18 2.77 2.63
N LEU A 495 -23.52 1.47 2.68
CA LEU A 495 -24.90 1.02 2.93
C LEU A 495 -25.42 1.54 4.29
N SER A 496 -24.61 1.40 5.35
CA SER A 496 -25.00 1.87 6.69
C SER A 496 -25.22 3.39 6.72
N VAL A 497 -24.39 4.15 6.00
CA VAL A 497 -24.53 5.60 5.94
C VAL A 497 -25.73 6.02 5.10
N SER A 498 -25.93 5.41 3.93
CA SER A 498 -27.10 5.68 3.09
C SER A 498 -28.42 5.40 3.85
N PHE A 499 -28.44 4.28 4.58
CA PHE A 499 -29.57 3.94 5.45
C PHE A 499 -29.76 4.99 6.57
N ALA A 500 -28.68 5.39 7.26
CA ALA A 500 -28.76 6.37 8.34
C ALA A 500 -29.21 7.75 7.81
N VAL A 501 -28.67 8.21 6.69
CA VAL A 501 -29.08 9.47 6.04
C VAL A 501 -30.55 9.41 5.66
N TRP A 502 -31.01 8.31 5.07
CA TRP A 502 -32.42 8.14 4.71
C TRP A 502 -33.32 8.17 5.97
N VAL A 503 -33.00 7.42 7.02
CA VAL A 503 -33.78 7.44 8.29
C VAL A 503 -33.85 8.85 8.87
N LEU A 504 -32.73 9.56 8.94
CA LEU A 504 -32.67 10.90 9.47
C LEU A 504 -33.39 11.94 8.57
N SER A 505 -33.52 11.69 7.27
CA SER A 505 -34.26 12.56 6.34
C SER A 505 -35.78 12.38 6.44
N VAL A 506 -36.24 11.25 6.97
CA VAL A 506 -37.65 10.89 7.09
C VAL A 506 -38.20 11.19 8.49
N LEU A 507 -37.37 11.17 9.52
CA LEU A 507 -37.76 11.45 10.90
C LEU A 507 -37.71 12.95 11.23
N PRO A 508 -38.63 13.47 12.12
CA PRO A 508 -39.75 12.77 12.76
C PRO A 508 -40.96 12.60 11.84
N VAL A 509 -41.74 11.54 12.03
CA VAL A 509 -42.98 11.35 11.28
C VAL A 509 -44.11 12.10 11.96
N HIS A 510 -44.74 13.08 11.27
CA HIS A 510 -45.88 13.82 11.78
C HIS A 510 -47.20 13.31 11.13
N HIS A 511 -48.15 12.87 11.97
CA HIS A 511 -49.50 12.40 11.53
C HIS A 511 -49.48 11.31 10.43
N GLY A 512 -48.46 10.42 10.43
CA GLY A 512 -48.36 9.38 9.42
C GLY A 512 -47.80 9.81 8.05
N GLN A 513 -47.48 11.10 7.89
CA GLN A 513 -46.78 11.62 6.72
C GLN A 513 -45.29 11.80 7.03
N LEU A 514 -44.47 11.52 6.01
CA LEU A 514 -43.01 11.72 6.09
C LEU A 514 -42.76 13.23 6.19
N SER A 515 -41.84 13.61 7.10
CA SER A 515 -41.48 15.04 7.26
C SER A 515 -40.92 15.62 5.95
N GLU A 516 -41.26 16.89 5.73
CA GLU A 516 -40.51 17.69 4.75
C GLU A 516 -39.03 17.72 5.16
N LEU A 517 -38.16 17.71 4.16
CA LEU A 517 -36.72 17.63 4.39
C LEU A 517 -36.19 18.72 5.35
N THR A 518 -36.76 19.92 5.29
CA THR A 518 -36.39 21.07 6.15
C THR A 518 -36.73 20.86 7.61
N SER A 519 -37.83 20.16 7.88
CA SER A 519 -38.31 19.85 9.24
C SER A 519 -37.78 18.52 9.79
N SER A 520 -37.03 17.77 8.99
CA SER A 520 -36.39 16.50 9.39
C SER A 520 -35.19 16.71 10.32
N ILE A 521 -34.78 15.64 11.01
CA ILE A 521 -33.59 15.67 11.88
C ILE A 521 -32.36 16.11 11.09
N ILE A 522 -32.22 15.62 9.85
CA ILE A 522 -31.06 15.95 9.01
C ILE A 522 -31.10 17.43 8.57
N GLY A 523 -32.30 18.00 8.36
CA GLY A 523 -32.48 19.43 8.12
C GLY A 523 -32.01 20.28 9.28
N HIS A 524 -32.39 19.93 10.51
CA HIS A 524 -31.95 20.63 11.72
C HIS A 524 -30.43 20.55 11.90
N VAL A 525 -29.81 19.38 11.68
CA VAL A 525 -28.34 19.21 11.68
C VAL A 525 -27.69 20.07 10.60
N GLY A 526 -28.29 20.14 9.42
CA GLY A 526 -27.80 20.98 8.32
C GLY A 526 -27.78 22.46 8.70
N HIS A 527 -28.87 22.99 9.24
CA HIS A 527 -28.96 24.38 9.70
C HIS A 527 -28.04 24.69 10.87
N TRP A 528 -27.78 23.71 11.77
CA TRP A 528 -26.81 23.87 12.85
C TRP A 528 -25.36 24.03 12.33
N ILE A 529 -25.02 23.37 11.24
CA ILE A 529 -23.68 23.43 10.63
C ILE A 529 -23.53 24.62 9.67
N GLU A 530 -24.64 25.11 9.10
CA GLU A 530 -24.67 26.18 8.10
C GLU A 530 -23.84 27.42 8.49
N PRO A 531 -23.88 27.95 9.73
CA PRO A 531 -23.06 29.09 10.12
C PRO A 531 -21.55 28.89 9.92
N ALA A 532 -21.06 27.66 10.08
CA ALA A 532 -19.65 27.32 9.90
C ALA A 532 -19.22 27.22 8.42
N ILE A 533 -20.15 26.88 7.52
CA ILE A 533 -19.86 26.68 6.09
C ILE A 533 -20.36 27.83 5.19
N ARG A 534 -21.23 28.68 5.72
CA ARG A 534 -21.73 29.87 5.01
C ARG A 534 -20.63 30.81 4.52
N PRO A 535 -19.52 31.04 5.25
CA PRO A 535 -18.39 31.84 4.75
C PRO A 535 -17.73 31.28 3.49
N LEU A 536 -17.93 29.99 3.19
CA LEU A 536 -17.45 29.30 1.98
C LEU A 536 -18.44 29.42 0.80
N GLY A 537 -19.59 30.06 1.02
CA GLY A 537 -20.67 30.13 0.05
C GLY A 537 -21.52 28.86 -0.03
N PHE A 538 -21.55 28.05 1.01
CA PHE A 538 -22.31 26.79 1.08
C PHE A 538 -23.59 26.98 1.87
N ASN A 539 -24.65 26.32 1.41
CA ASN A 539 -25.93 26.24 2.12
C ASN A 539 -25.99 24.95 2.97
N TRP A 540 -27.02 24.81 3.80
CA TRP A 540 -27.24 23.67 4.67
C TRP A 540 -27.33 22.32 3.91
N LYS A 541 -27.88 22.30 2.68
CA LYS A 541 -27.94 21.08 1.85
C LYS A 541 -26.55 20.58 1.48
N ILE A 542 -25.66 21.49 1.07
CA ILE A 542 -24.25 21.16 0.83
C ILE A 542 -23.59 20.69 2.14
N GLY A 543 -23.91 21.31 3.27
CA GLY A 543 -23.43 20.89 4.59
C GLY A 543 -23.76 19.43 4.91
N ILE A 544 -25.00 19.02 4.66
CA ILE A 544 -25.41 17.61 4.81
C ILE A 544 -24.64 16.70 3.85
N GLY A 545 -24.52 17.12 2.58
CA GLY A 545 -23.72 16.38 1.60
C GLY A 545 -22.28 16.19 2.03
N LEU A 546 -21.66 17.23 2.61
CA LEU A 546 -20.30 17.18 3.17
C LEU A 546 -20.19 16.21 4.36
N LEU A 547 -21.17 16.21 5.27
CA LEU A 547 -21.19 15.25 6.39
C LEU A 547 -21.31 13.81 5.90
N GLY A 548 -22.23 13.52 4.98
CA GLY A 548 -22.37 12.20 4.38
C GLY A 548 -21.08 11.75 3.69
N SER A 549 -20.38 12.68 3.05
CA SER A 549 -19.14 12.40 2.33
C SER A 549 -17.92 12.11 3.22
N ILE A 550 -17.96 12.41 4.52
CA ILE A 550 -16.91 12.02 5.47
C ILE A 550 -16.77 10.49 5.51
N MET A 551 -17.87 9.77 5.39
CA MET A 551 -17.85 8.31 5.38
C MET A 551 -17.30 7.75 4.05
N ALA A 552 -17.83 8.25 2.92
CA ALA A 552 -17.37 7.90 1.59
C ALA A 552 -17.65 9.09 0.63
N ARG A 553 -16.63 9.49 -0.11
CA ARG A 553 -16.64 10.73 -0.92
C ARG A 553 -17.72 10.76 -1.98
N GLU A 554 -18.01 9.63 -2.58
CA GLU A 554 -19.04 9.46 -3.62
C GLU A 554 -20.46 9.67 -3.12
N VAL A 555 -20.71 9.51 -1.82
CA VAL A 555 -22.04 9.65 -1.21
C VAL A 555 -22.64 11.05 -1.39
N ILE A 556 -21.81 12.08 -1.55
CA ILE A 556 -22.32 13.46 -1.72
C ILE A 556 -23.26 13.58 -2.92
N VAL A 557 -22.94 12.95 -4.07
CA VAL A 557 -23.78 13.09 -5.27
C VAL A 557 -25.16 12.47 -5.04
N GLY A 558 -25.19 11.27 -4.43
CA GLY A 558 -26.45 10.62 -4.05
C GLY A 558 -27.23 11.44 -3.00
N THR A 559 -26.54 11.97 -1.98
CA THR A 559 -27.17 12.82 -0.96
C THR A 559 -27.75 14.09 -1.57
N LEU A 560 -27.00 14.78 -2.43
CA LEU A 560 -27.51 15.97 -3.13
C LEU A 560 -28.69 15.61 -4.05
N GLY A 561 -28.61 14.49 -4.78
CA GLY A 561 -29.74 13.99 -5.58
C GLY A 561 -31.00 13.83 -4.74
N THR A 562 -30.90 13.18 -3.58
CA THR A 562 -32.03 13.02 -2.64
C THR A 562 -32.53 14.36 -2.10
N LEU A 563 -31.61 15.27 -1.68
CA LEU A 563 -31.96 16.56 -1.09
C LEU A 563 -32.58 17.54 -2.09
N TYR A 564 -32.29 17.41 -3.38
CA TYR A 564 -32.86 18.22 -4.46
C TYR A 564 -34.00 17.51 -5.18
N GLY A 565 -34.40 16.31 -4.77
CA GLY A 565 -35.45 15.54 -5.43
C GLY A 565 -35.14 15.17 -6.88
N ALA A 566 -33.83 15.04 -7.20
CA ALA A 566 -33.35 14.77 -8.56
C ALA A 566 -32.69 13.38 -8.60
N ASP A 567 -32.65 12.78 -9.81
CA ASP A 567 -31.92 11.55 -10.03
C ASP A 567 -30.45 11.72 -9.58
N PRO A 568 -29.90 10.83 -8.76
CA PRO A 568 -28.51 10.92 -8.26
C PRO A 568 -27.45 10.73 -9.34
N ALA A 569 -27.80 10.52 -10.61
CA ALA A 569 -26.84 10.42 -11.70
C ALA A 569 -26.03 11.71 -11.86
N THR A 570 -24.70 11.59 -12.01
CA THR A 570 -23.77 12.73 -12.13
C THR A 570 -24.05 13.62 -13.34
N HIS A 571 -24.74 13.11 -14.34
CA HIS A 571 -25.13 13.81 -15.57
C HIS A 571 -26.58 14.26 -15.58
N SER A 572 -27.31 14.13 -14.46
CA SER A 572 -28.69 14.61 -14.34
C SER A 572 -28.77 16.13 -14.54
N LEU A 573 -29.43 16.56 -15.61
CA LEU A 573 -29.65 17.97 -15.89
C LEU A 573 -30.47 18.65 -14.79
N ALA A 574 -31.42 17.93 -14.18
CA ALA A 574 -32.23 18.43 -13.08
C ALA A 574 -31.37 18.81 -11.86
N LEU A 575 -30.41 17.93 -11.46
CA LEU A 575 -29.50 18.19 -10.35
C LEU A 575 -28.54 19.36 -10.67
N GLN A 576 -28.00 19.43 -11.89
CA GLN A 576 -27.13 20.53 -12.32
C GLN A 576 -27.88 21.88 -12.30
N THR A 577 -29.13 21.91 -12.74
CA THR A 577 -29.94 23.12 -12.74
C THR A 577 -30.30 23.56 -11.32
N ALA A 578 -30.66 22.62 -10.44
CA ALA A 578 -30.94 22.89 -9.04
C ALA A 578 -29.71 23.45 -8.31
N LEU A 579 -28.53 22.90 -8.57
CA LEU A 579 -27.28 23.40 -8.00
C LEU A 579 -26.93 24.80 -8.49
N ARG A 580 -27.15 25.12 -9.77
CA ARG A 580 -26.94 26.48 -10.32
C ARG A 580 -27.82 27.53 -9.67
N HIS A 581 -29.02 27.15 -9.26
CA HIS A 581 -29.94 28.06 -8.59
C HIS A 581 -29.54 28.33 -7.13
N ASP A 582 -29.04 27.31 -6.45
CA ASP A 582 -28.76 27.35 -5.00
C ASP A 582 -27.35 27.83 -4.63
N ILE A 583 -26.38 27.75 -5.55
CA ILE A 583 -24.98 28.07 -5.27
C ILE A 583 -24.42 29.01 -6.34
N THR A 584 -23.62 29.99 -5.94
CA THR A 584 -22.88 30.86 -6.85
C THR A 584 -21.69 30.14 -7.50
N LEU A 585 -21.16 30.67 -8.60
CA LEU A 585 -19.93 30.18 -9.22
C LEU A 585 -18.76 30.15 -8.22
N ALA A 586 -18.65 31.18 -7.36
CA ALA A 586 -17.64 31.25 -6.33
C ALA A 586 -17.78 30.10 -5.30
N GLY A 587 -19.00 29.82 -4.86
CA GLY A 587 -19.30 28.69 -3.97
C GLY A 587 -19.02 27.34 -4.64
N ALA A 588 -19.36 27.19 -5.91
CA ALA A 588 -19.08 25.97 -6.67
C ALA A 588 -17.58 25.68 -6.80
N LEU A 589 -16.77 26.69 -7.13
CA LEU A 589 -15.30 26.55 -7.18
C LEU A 589 -14.70 26.31 -5.80
N ALA A 590 -15.20 26.97 -4.76
CA ALA A 590 -14.80 26.71 -3.38
C ALA A 590 -15.11 25.27 -2.96
N LEU A 591 -16.26 24.70 -3.36
CA LEU A 591 -16.64 23.32 -3.07
C LEU A 591 -15.68 22.32 -3.72
N VAL A 592 -15.30 22.54 -4.98
CA VAL A 592 -14.36 21.67 -5.69
C VAL A 592 -12.97 21.73 -5.06
N VAL A 593 -12.50 22.92 -4.66
CA VAL A 593 -11.22 23.10 -3.94
C VAL A 593 -11.27 22.46 -2.55
N PHE A 594 -12.37 22.60 -1.83
CA PHE A 594 -12.57 21.89 -0.56
C PHE A 594 -12.42 20.38 -0.73
N TYR A 595 -13.10 19.82 -1.74
CA TYR A 595 -12.99 18.39 -2.06
C TYR A 595 -11.61 17.95 -2.51
N ALA A 596 -10.82 18.84 -3.13
CA ALA A 596 -9.45 18.53 -3.52
C ALA A 596 -8.53 18.26 -2.31
N PHE A 597 -8.80 18.89 -1.17
CA PHE A 597 -7.92 18.81 -0.01
C PHE A 597 -8.52 18.08 1.19
N ALA A 598 -9.85 18.10 1.37
CA ALA A 598 -10.50 17.56 2.55
C ALA A 598 -10.30 16.05 2.71
N MET A 599 -10.17 15.62 3.96
CA MET A 599 -10.12 14.21 4.32
C MET A 599 -11.54 13.67 4.51
N GLN A 600 -12.12 13.15 3.44
CA GLN A 600 -13.49 12.65 3.41
C GLN A 600 -13.52 11.16 3.04
N CYS A 601 -12.93 10.30 3.87
CA CYS A 601 -12.96 8.86 3.67
C CYS A 601 -12.60 8.14 4.97
N MET A 602 -13.61 7.62 5.66
CA MET A 602 -13.44 6.89 6.92
C MET A 602 -12.58 5.62 6.72
N SER A 603 -12.73 4.94 5.58
CA SER A 603 -11.91 3.76 5.24
C SER A 603 -10.42 4.08 5.20
N THR A 604 -10.05 5.27 4.72
CA THR A 604 -8.66 5.73 4.71
C THR A 604 -8.15 5.94 6.14
N LEU A 605 -8.91 6.62 7.01
CA LEU A 605 -8.55 6.83 8.41
C LEU A 605 -8.38 5.51 9.17
N ALA A 606 -9.28 4.54 8.92
CA ALA A 606 -9.19 3.20 9.51
C ALA A 606 -7.92 2.46 9.10
N VAL A 607 -7.51 2.58 7.83
CA VAL A 607 -6.27 1.96 7.34
C VAL A 607 -5.04 2.69 7.88
N VAL A 608 -5.07 4.03 7.97
CA VAL A 608 -3.99 4.80 8.61
C VAL A 608 -3.80 4.36 10.07
N LYS A 609 -4.90 4.22 10.85
CA LYS A 609 -4.84 3.68 12.21
C LYS A 609 -4.15 2.30 12.24
N ARG A 610 -4.56 1.40 11.34
CA ARG A 610 -4.01 0.04 11.28
C ARG A 610 -2.53 0.04 10.93
N GLU A 611 -2.12 0.81 9.91
CA GLU A 611 -0.72 0.83 9.43
C GLU A 611 0.23 1.60 10.37
N THR A 612 -0.29 2.52 11.17
CA THR A 612 0.51 3.30 12.14
C THR A 612 0.40 2.78 13.57
N ASN A 613 -0.53 1.85 13.82
CA ASN A 613 -0.91 1.32 15.13
C ASN A 613 -1.19 2.43 16.18
N SER A 614 -1.74 3.57 15.74
CA SER A 614 -1.98 4.75 16.59
C SER A 614 -3.17 5.55 16.10
N TRP A 615 -3.96 6.12 17.04
CA TRP A 615 -5.02 7.07 16.72
C TRP A 615 -4.51 8.50 16.46
N LYS A 616 -3.28 8.81 16.90
CA LYS A 616 -2.67 10.14 16.74
C LYS A 616 -2.58 10.56 15.27
N TYR A 617 -2.12 9.67 14.40
CA TYR A 617 -1.92 9.99 12.99
C TYR A 617 -3.21 10.15 12.17
N PRO A 618 -4.22 9.28 12.30
CA PRO A 618 -5.53 9.51 11.65
C PRO A 618 -6.18 10.82 12.09
N LEU A 619 -6.17 11.12 13.39
CA LEU A 619 -6.73 12.35 13.91
C LEU A 619 -5.98 13.58 13.41
N LEU A 620 -4.65 13.56 13.47
CA LEU A 620 -3.79 14.61 12.91
C LEU A 620 -4.11 14.83 11.43
N GLN A 621 -4.21 13.73 10.65
CA GLN A 621 -4.49 13.78 9.23
C GLN A 621 -5.87 14.40 8.93
N PHE A 622 -6.89 13.99 9.66
CA PHE A 622 -8.23 14.54 9.53
C PHE A 622 -8.25 16.05 9.81
N VAL A 623 -7.65 16.48 10.93
CA VAL A 623 -7.65 17.88 11.35
C VAL A 623 -6.89 18.78 10.38
N TYR A 624 -5.64 18.43 10.01
CA TYR A 624 -4.87 19.32 9.16
C TYR A 624 -5.39 19.35 7.70
N MET A 625 -5.86 18.21 7.16
CA MET A 625 -6.40 18.19 5.80
C MET A 625 -7.73 18.94 5.70
N THR A 626 -8.63 18.74 6.69
CA THR A 626 -9.92 19.45 6.71
C THR A 626 -9.72 20.95 6.98
N GLY A 627 -8.82 21.30 7.90
CA GLY A 627 -8.47 22.71 8.17
C GLY A 627 -7.85 23.39 6.95
N PHE A 628 -6.91 22.72 6.27
CA PHE A 628 -6.33 23.25 5.03
C PHE A 628 -7.37 23.40 3.91
N ALA A 629 -8.26 22.41 3.77
CA ALA A 629 -9.37 22.46 2.81
C ALA A 629 -10.31 23.64 3.07
N TYR A 630 -10.64 23.88 4.34
CA TYR A 630 -11.48 25.00 4.76
C TYR A 630 -10.85 26.36 4.39
N VAL A 631 -9.56 26.55 4.75
CA VAL A 631 -8.84 27.80 4.45
C VAL A 631 -8.71 28.01 2.94
N ALA A 632 -8.36 26.95 2.19
CA ALA A 632 -8.23 27.04 0.73
C ALA A 632 -9.58 27.35 0.04
N ALA A 633 -10.67 26.73 0.49
CA ALA A 633 -12.01 27.01 -0.02
C ALA A 633 -12.47 28.43 0.31
N LEU A 634 -12.20 28.91 1.53
CA LEU A 634 -12.51 30.29 1.94
C LEU A 634 -11.75 31.30 1.09
N ALA A 635 -10.45 31.09 0.88
CA ALA A 635 -9.65 31.94 0.01
C ALA A 635 -10.19 31.94 -1.43
N THR A 636 -10.54 30.76 -1.96
CA THR A 636 -11.12 30.63 -3.31
C THR A 636 -12.45 31.39 -3.40
N PHE A 637 -13.34 31.21 -2.42
CA PHE A 637 -14.63 31.91 -2.40
C PHE A 637 -14.44 33.43 -2.38
N GLN A 638 -13.58 33.95 -1.50
CA GLN A 638 -13.35 35.38 -1.38
C GLN A 638 -12.67 35.99 -2.61
N ILE A 639 -11.73 35.29 -3.23
CA ILE A 639 -11.05 35.76 -4.45
C ILE A 639 -12.04 35.78 -5.60
N VAL A 640 -12.78 34.68 -5.84
CA VAL A 640 -13.71 34.57 -6.97
C VAL A 640 -14.91 35.51 -6.81
N SER A 641 -15.46 35.66 -5.60
CA SER A 641 -16.58 36.57 -5.33
C SER A 641 -16.23 38.07 -5.49
N ARG A 642 -14.93 38.42 -5.49
CA ARG A 642 -14.45 39.78 -5.77
C ARG A 642 -14.13 40.01 -7.24
N LEU A 643 -13.92 38.94 -8.01
CA LEU A 643 -13.55 39.01 -9.42
C LEU A 643 -14.79 38.92 -10.34
N PHE A 644 -15.82 38.26 -9.86
CA PHE A 644 -17.10 38.01 -10.57
C PHE A 644 -18.28 38.38 -9.70
#